data_2decf55e70b1be0063c560534a1885e5
#
_entry.id   2decf55e70b1be0063c560534a1885e5
#
_cell.length_a   1.000
_cell.length_b   1.000
_cell.length_c   1.000
_cell.angle_alpha   90.00
_cell.angle_beta   90.00
_cell.angle_gamma   90.00
#
_symmetry.space_group_name_H-M   'P 1'
#
loop_
_entity.id
_entity.type
_entity.pdbx_description
1 polymer ?
#
loop_
_entity_poly.entity_id
_entity_poly.type
_entity_poly.pdbx_seq_one_letter_code
_entity_poly.pdbx_strand_id
1 'polypeptide(L)'
;GSVKVVKPAKPARAAAAAAGLNDQVALRALVIGTDANDFGVATWKTTLDRVGASYDVLYDATTPLTTGTLVRPDGVGRYNAILLTNSMQVYESNGSYLSGLDPAEWNILWAYERNFGVRQAALYTSYGTWPENYCLTSNGETGVGSTPINLSLTATGAGVFDYLKSTAQIPLVQSYVYRTSITPGCGAEATITNGSDVLGVRTTSTDGRERLALTFTSNQYLTHSDLLVYGMVRWASKGMFLGEQRHHLNVDIDDWFNTSDHYYPDGHVEYTPGFQVTGHDTVNLDSRQTALRAAHPQAADFKLNIAFNGADIDPFAGNACSPNGGIAELTATTKCLKDKFRWVNHTLNHPELNNTSYATSYQEINDNRAAGNAIGLTSPDSVLKTPEYSGLGVYNPNPNDDTSPPVDHGLTGSNPELLRAAKDLNVKYLHGNMSFASHVPANLNAAKVHPMEPSISVVPDWPTNVAYFVTTPQEETAFYNSFYGPNGRFPYWPTNLTYEQIIDYEAGVALGHVSSGAIYSHTFHIGNVRDYGAGKTLLTDWIDAVMTKYEAFYSVPLLNQDWPTLAAYTSTRTAHFAQLGAGVDPVYDRSTGNITVTSPAAGTVQISGAQGTGASTYGTDVTTTLALAANTAVTVTAVPHL
;
A
#
# COMPACT_ATOMS: atom_id res chain seq x y z
N GLY A 1 -8.90 19.64 -35.14
CA GLY A 1 -10.30 19.90 -35.51
C GLY A 1 -11.12 20.11 -34.24
N SER A 2 -12.03 21.07 -34.26
CA SER A 2 -12.91 21.34 -33.12
C SER A 2 -13.82 20.13 -32.86
N VAL A 3 -13.72 19.56 -31.66
CA VAL A 3 -14.63 18.50 -31.21
C VAL A 3 -16.03 19.11 -31.04
N LYS A 4 -16.99 18.60 -31.79
CA LYS A 4 -18.40 19.02 -31.65
C LYS A 4 -18.98 18.24 -30.47
N VAL A 5 -19.13 18.90 -29.34
CA VAL A 5 -19.65 18.31 -28.12
C VAL A 5 -21.17 18.47 -28.07
N VAL A 6 -21.90 17.36 -28.10
CA VAL A 6 -23.37 17.33 -28.00
C VAL A 6 -23.72 16.41 -26.83
N LYS A 7 -24.43 16.92 -25.83
CA LYS A 7 -24.84 16.17 -24.65
C LYS A 7 -26.24 15.54 -24.85
N PRO A 8 -26.43 14.25 -24.46
CA PRO A 8 -27.77 13.67 -24.40
C PRO A 8 -28.65 14.45 -23.42
N ALA A 9 -29.95 14.54 -23.73
CA ALA A 9 -30.90 15.16 -22.82
C ALA A 9 -30.98 14.37 -21.52
N LYS A 10 -30.81 15.05 -20.40
CA LYS A 10 -30.99 14.49 -19.06
C LYS A 10 -32.34 14.90 -18.48
N PRO A 11 -32.95 14.08 -17.60
CA PRO A 11 -34.17 14.50 -16.90
C PRO A 11 -33.89 15.78 -16.11
N ALA A 12 -34.74 16.78 -16.31
CA ALA A 12 -34.65 18.01 -15.51
C ALA A 12 -35.05 17.72 -14.07
N ARG A 13 -34.22 18.14 -13.13
CA ARG A 13 -34.55 18.15 -11.68
C ARG A 13 -34.63 19.59 -11.21
N ALA A 14 -35.65 19.89 -10.41
CA ALA A 14 -35.73 21.16 -9.72
C ALA A 14 -34.56 21.27 -8.75
N ALA A 15 -33.76 22.34 -8.88
CA ALA A 15 -32.69 22.65 -7.94
C ALA A 15 -33.32 23.03 -6.59
N ALA A 16 -33.01 22.29 -5.53
CA ALA A 16 -33.33 22.71 -4.19
C ALA A 16 -32.46 23.93 -3.83
N ALA A 17 -33.08 25.03 -3.41
CA ALA A 17 -32.34 26.17 -2.91
C ALA A 17 -31.63 25.77 -1.63
N ALA A 18 -30.30 25.73 -1.64
CA ALA A 18 -29.53 25.53 -0.43
C ALA A 18 -29.59 26.80 0.42
N ALA A 19 -30.33 26.74 1.52
CA ALA A 19 -30.28 27.76 2.55
C ALA A 19 -29.38 27.23 3.67
N GLY A 20 -28.11 27.58 3.68
CA GLY A 20 -27.23 27.08 4.72
C GLY A 20 -25.89 27.83 4.79
N LEU A 21 -25.12 27.48 5.84
CA LEU A 21 -23.79 28.05 6.06
C LEU A 21 -22.81 27.46 5.05
N ASN A 22 -22.26 28.31 4.20
CA ASN A 22 -21.25 27.90 3.20
C ASN A 22 -19.89 27.59 3.83
N ASP A 23 -19.78 27.62 5.15
CA ASP A 23 -18.54 27.38 5.88
C ASP A 23 -18.33 25.92 6.27
N GLN A 24 -19.35 25.08 6.17
CA GLN A 24 -19.30 23.70 6.60
C GLN A 24 -19.30 22.72 5.41
N VAL A 25 -18.31 21.84 5.39
CA VAL A 25 -18.20 20.77 4.38
C VAL A 25 -17.85 19.45 5.05
N ALA A 26 -18.47 18.39 4.58
CA ALA A 26 -18.11 17.04 5.00
C ALA A 26 -16.76 16.63 4.39
N LEU A 27 -15.96 15.86 5.12
CA LEU A 27 -14.72 15.29 4.61
C LEU A 27 -15.05 14.06 3.76
N ARG A 28 -15.44 14.32 2.53
CA ARG A 28 -15.83 13.33 1.55
C ARG A 28 -15.46 13.83 0.16
N ALA A 29 -14.90 12.98 -0.69
CA ALA A 29 -14.58 13.35 -2.06
C ALA A 29 -15.73 13.00 -3.01
N LEU A 30 -15.95 13.81 -4.04
CA LEU A 30 -16.80 13.45 -5.17
C LEU A 30 -15.92 13.15 -6.37
N VAL A 31 -15.93 11.90 -6.82
CA VAL A 31 -15.33 11.49 -8.08
C VAL A 31 -16.38 11.66 -9.19
N ILE A 32 -16.06 12.47 -10.19
CA ILE A 32 -16.92 12.68 -11.34
C ILE A 32 -16.26 12.04 -12.56
N GLY A 33 -16.88 10.97 -13.04
CA GLY A 33 -16.54 10.30 -14.29
C GLY A 33 -17.67 10.43 -15.29
N THR A 34 -17.40 10.03 -16.53
CA THR A 34 -18.39 10.12 -17.61
C THR A 34 -19.34 8.94 -17.61
N ASP A 35 -18.82 7.74 -17.78
CA ASP A 35 -19.58 6.49 -17.79
C ASP A 35 -18.75 5.33 -17.25
N ALA A 36 -19.29 4.11 -17.30
CA ALA A 36 -18.64 2.91 -16.81
C ALA A 36 -17.32 2.55 -17.54
N ASN A 37 -17.06 3.13 -18.70
CA ASN A 37 -15.84 2.92 -19.48
C ASN A 37 -14.75 3.98 -19.17
N ASP A 38 -15.00 4.89 -18.25
CA ASP A 38 -14.06 5.93 -17.85
C ASP A 38 -13.01 5.36 -16.91
N PHE A 39 -11.81 5.12 -17.40
CA PHE A 39 -10.70 4.54 -16.65
C PHE A 39 -10.21 5.40 -15.47
N GLY A 40 -10.43 6.71 -15.53
CA GLY A 40 -10.03 7.62 -14.47
C GLY A 40 -10.77 7.37 -13.15
N VAL A 41 -11.96 6.82 -13.19
CA VAL A 41 -12.72 6.46 -11.98
C VAL A 41 -11.96 5.41 -11.17
N ALA A 42 -11.46 4.35 -11.79
CA ALA A 42 -10.67 3.33 -11.10
C ALA A 42 -9.36 3.89 -10.54
N THR A 43 -8.73 4.83 -11.23
CA THR A 43 -7.51 5.48 -10.77
C THR A 43 -7.76 6.26 -9.47
N TRP A 44 -8.79 7.09 -9.41
CA TRP A 44 -9.19 7.79 -8.19
C TRP A 44 -9.58 6.84 -7.05
N LYS A 45 -10.46 5.88 -7.35
CA LYS A 45 -10.95 4.91 -6.35
C LYS A 45 -9.82 4.13 -5.70
N THR A 46 -8.85 3.69 -6.49
CA THR A 46 -7.73 2.91 -5.97
C THR A 46 -6.97 3.68 -4.90
N THR A 47 -6.66 4.95 -5.11
CA THR A 47 -5.98 5.78 -4.11
C THR A 47 -6.87 6.08 -2.90
N LEU A 48 -8.14 6.43 -3.13
CA LEU A 48 -9.08 6.72 -2.06
C LEU A 48 -9.31 5.50 -1.16
N ASP A 49 -9.43 4.31 -1.75
CA ASP A 49 -9.58 3.05 -1.01
C ASP A 49 -8.33 2.74 -0.19
N ARG A 50 -7.14 2.94 -0.74
CA ARG A 50 -5.86 2.70 -0.06
C ARG A 50 -5.71 3.53 1.21
N VAL A 51 -6.07 4.80 1.15
CA VAL A 51 -5.97 5.70 2.32
C VAL A 51 -7.13 5.51 3.30
N GLY A 52 -8.25 4.98 2.85
CA GLY A 52 -9.47 4.83 3.66
C GLY A 52 -10.31 6.10 3.67
N ALA A 53 -10.37 6.82 2.55
CA ALA A 53 -11.18 8.02 2.40
C ALA A 53 -12.64 7.68 2.09
N SER A 54 -13.55 8.52 2.54
CA SER A 54 -14.94 8.49 2.10
C SER A 54 -15.09 9.21 0.76
N TYR A 55 -15.87 8.63 -0.14
CA TYR A 55 -16.15 9.24 -1.44
C TYR A 55 -17.44 8.70 -2.05
N ASP A 56 -17.96 9.46 -2.99
CA ASP A 56 -19.03 9.03 -3.91
C ASP A 56 -18.55 9.14 -5.36
N VAL A 57 -19.15 8.38 -6.24
CA VAL A 57 -18.91 8.42 -7.69
C VAL A 57 -20.18 8.89 -8.39
N LEU A 58 -20.03 9.92 -9.23
CA LEU A 58 -21.08 10.41 -10.12
C LEU A 58 -20.68 10.11 -11.56
N TYR A 59 -21.50 9.37 -12.28
CA TYR A 59 -21.39 9.20 -13.73
C TYR A 59 -22.27 10.23 -14.42
N ASP A 60 -21.68 11.30 -14.88
CA ASP A 60 -22.40 12.48 -15.37
C ASP A 60 -23.06 12.31 -16.72
N ALA A 61 -22.66 11.29 -17.50
CA ALA A 61 -23.34 10.95 -18.75
C ALA A 61 -24.81 10.51 -18.54
N THR A 62 -25.10 9.90 -17.39
CA THR A 62 -26.41 9.31 -17.09
C THR A 62 -27.10 9.92 -15.87
N THR A 63 -26.36 10.53 -14.95
CA THR A 63 -26.89 11.08 -13.70
C THR A 63 -26.73 12.60 -13.69
N PRO A 64 -27.81 13.38 -13.53
CA PRO A 64 -27.71 14.83 -13.46
C PRO A 64 -26.95 15.30 -12.21
N LEU A 65 -26.12 16.33 -12.39
CA LEU A 65 -25.52 17.07 -11.29
C LEU A 65 -26.44 18.24 -10.94
N THR A 66 -26.94 18.25 -9.71
CA THR A 66 -27.85 19.28 -9.20
C THR A 66 -27.25 19.93 -7.95
N THR A 67 -27.83 21.00 -7.48
CA THR A 67 -27.45 21.60 -6.19
C THR A 67 -27.59 20.60 -5.05
N GLY A 68 -28.63 19.77 -5.05
CA GLY A 68 -28.83 18.72 -4.05
C GLY A 68 -27.81 17.58 -4.13
N THR A 69 -27.14 17.39 -5.25
CA THR A 69 -25.99 16.48 -5.37
C THR A 69 -24.84 16.95 -4.48
N LEU A 70 -24.65 18.25 -4.32
CA LEU A 70 -23.48 18.87 -3.70
C LEU A 70 -23.74 19.42 -2.30
N VAL A 71 -25.00 19.76 -1.96
CA VAL A 71 -25.35 20.41 -0.70
C VAL A 71 -26.49 19.64 -0.03
N ARG A 72 -26.32 19.38 1.27
CA ARG A 72 -27.36 18.75 2.11
C ARG A 72 -28.53 19.70 2.34
N PRO A 73 -29.70 19.18 2.75
CA PRO A 73 -30.83 20.02 3.12
C PRO A 73 -30.55 21.00 4.27
N ASP A 74 -29.63 20.66 5.17
CA ASP A 74 -29.18 21.53 6.27
C ASP A 74 -28.14 22.58 5.84
N GLY A 75 -27.74 22.59 4.57
CA GLY A 75 -26.79 23.54 4.03
C GLY A 75 -25.32 23.12 4.14
N VAL A 76 -25.01 21.98 4.73
CA VAL A 76 -23.65 21.45 4.76
C VAL A 76 -23.26 20.96 3.37
N GLY A 77 -22.08 21.36 2.87
CA GLY A 77 -21.50 20.84 1.65
C GLY A 77 -21.18 19.35 1.80
N ARG A 78 -21.57 18.55 0.83
CA ARG A 78 -21.39 17.09 0.91
C ARG A 78 -19.94 16.67 0.67
N TYR A 79 -19.14 17.51 0.00
CA TYR A 79 -17.79 17.14 -0.46
C TYR A 79 -16.79 18.26 -0.20
N ASN A 80 -15.63 17.90 0.33
CA ASN A 80 -14.51 18.83 0.48
C ASN A 80 -13.45 18.69 -0.62
N ALA A 81 -13.67 17.82 -1.59
CA ALA A 81 -12.80 17.66 -2.75
C ALA A 81 -13.63 17.22 -3.96
N ILE A 82 -13.37 17.86 -5.11
CA ILE A 82 -13.95 17.47 -6.40
C ILE A 82 -12.84 16.87 -7.26
N LEU A 83 -13.04 15.63 -7.67
CA LEU A 83 -12.04 14.83 -8.39
C LEU A 83 -12.60 14.44 -9.75
N LEU A 84 -12.11 15.09 -10.80
CA LEU A 84 -12.54 14.83 -12.18
C LEU A 84 -11.61 13.80 -12.84
N THR A 85 -12.18 12.91 -13.63
CA THR A 85 -11.40 12.00 -14.47
C THR A 85 -10.71 12.72 -15.60
N ASN A 86 -11.38 13.70 -16.19
CA ASN A 86 -10.80 14.65 -17.12
C ASN A 86 -11.50 16.03 -16.99
N SER A 87 -10.80 17.08 -17.36
CA SER A 87 -11.27 18.46 -17.19
C SER A 87 -12.48 18.81 -18.03
N MET A 88 -12.72 18.09 -19.11
CA MET A 88 -13.82 18.40 -20.06
C MET A 88 -15.02 17.48 -19.85
N GLN A 89 -14.86 16.37 -19.13
CA GLN A 89 -15.89 15.33 -18.98
C GLN A 89 -16.46 14.86 -20.32
N VAL A 90 -15.57 14.69 -21.31
CA VAL A 90 -15.91 14.25 -22.66
C VAL A 90 -15.82 12.74 -22.74
N TYR A 91 -16.79 12.13 -23.41
CA TYR A 91 -16.83 10.71 -23.71
C TYR A 91 -17.32 10.46 -25.12
N GLU A 92 -16.99 9.31 -25.68
CA GLU A 92 -17.43 8.89 -27.00
C GLU A 92 -18.71 8.08 -26.89
N SER A 93 -19.68 8.40 -27.75
CA SER A 93 -20.92 7.64 -27.89
C SER A 93 -21.35 7.58 -29.37
N ASN A 94 -21.43 6.37 -29.94
CA ASN A 94 -21.82 6.13 -31.34
C ASN A 94 -21.04 6.98 -32.35
N GLY A 95 -19.72 7.10 -32.17
CA GLY A 95 -18.83 7.87 -33.03
C GLY A 95 -18.88 9.39 -32.85
N SER A 96 -19.61 9.87 -31.85
CA SER A 96 -19.71 11.29 -31.51
C SER A 96 -19.11 11.54 -30.13
N TYR A 97 -18.46 12.70 -29.93
CA TYR A 97 -17.98 13.14 -28.65
C TYR A 97 -19.02 13.99 -27.94
N LEU A 98 -19.38 13.60 -26.73
CA LEU A 98 -20.38 14.24 -25.89
C LEU A 98 -19.77 14.76 -24.60
N SER A 99 -20.38 15.81 -24.02
CA SER A 99 -20.05 16.27 -22.69
C SER A 99 -20.94 15.64 -21.63
N GLY A 100 -20.37 15.11 -20.58
CA GLY A 100 -21.11 14.58 -19.42
C GLY A 100 -21.88 15.66 -18.66
N LEU A 101 -21.32 16.89 -18.56
CA LEU A 101 -21.94 18.04 -17.92
C LEU A 101 -22.35 19.08 -18.96
N ASP A 102 -23.59 19.59 -18.89
CA ASP A 102 -24.01 20.73 -19.66
C ASP A 102 -23.59 22.06 -19.01
N PRO A 103 -23.76 23.22 -19.68
CA PRO A 103 -23.37 24.51 -19.12
C PRO A 103 -24.01 24.84 -17.76
N ALA A 104 -25.26 24.43 -17.56
CA ALA A 104 -25.97 24.66 -16.29
C ALA A 104 -25.37 23.82 -15.17
N GLU A 105 -25.02 22.55 -15.45
CA GLU A 105 -24.36 21.67 -14.48
C GLU A 105 -22.96 22.16 -14.14
N TRP A 106 -22.18 22.63 -15.11
CA TRP A 106 -20.89 23.28 -14.86
C TRP A 106 -21.05 24.48 -13.94
N ASN A 107 -22.02 25.33 -14.16
CA ASN A 107 -22.28 26.50 -13.31
C ASN A 107 -22.65 26.10 -11.88
N ILE A 108 -23.41 25.03 -11.69
CA ILE A 108 -23.74 24.48 -10.37
C ILE A 108 -22.48 24.00 -9.66
N LEU A 109 -21.62 23.26 -10.35
CA LEU A 109 -20.37 22.77 -9.79
C LEU A 109 -19.43 23.93 -9.41
N TRP A 110 -19.24 24.89 -10.31
CA TRP A 110 -18.38 26.05 -10.07
C TRP A 110 -18.88 26.93 -8.94
N ALA A 111 -20.19 27.14 -8.84
CA ALA A 111 -20.79 27.89 -7.74
C ALA A 111 -20.55 27.19 -6.39
N TYR A 112 -20.68 25.87 -6.36
CA TYR A 112 -20.36 25.07 -5.17
C TYR A 112 -18.89 25.24 -4.75
N GLU A 113 -17.98 25.03 -5.68
CA GLU A 113 -16.53 25.15 -5.41
C GLU A 113 -16.17 26.56 -4.90
N ARG A 114 -16.72 27.60 -5.52
CA ARG A 114 -16.50 28.98 -5.13
C ARG A 114 -17.07 29.29 -3.75
N ASN A 115 -18.32 28.92 -3.52
CA ASN A 115 -19.06 29.30 -2.31
C ASN A 115 -18.56 28.55 -1.06
N PHE A 116 -18.18 27.28 -1.21
CA PHE A 116 -17.71 26.44 -0.11
C PHE A 116 -16.18 26.40 0.00
N GLY A 117 -15.47 27.03 -0.91
CA GLY A 117 -13.99 27.03 -0.91
C GLY A 117 -13.40 25.65 -1.19
N VAL A 118 -13.99 24.90 -2.11
CA VAL A 118 -13.59 23.52 -2.45
C VAL A 118 -12.74 23.50 -3.69
N ARG A 119 -11.62 22.79 -3.65
CA ARG A 119 -10.68 22.62 -4.76
C ARG A 119 -11.12 21.52 -5.71
N GLN A 120 -10.70 21.65 -6.97
CA GLN A 120 -10.91 20.69 -8.03
C GLN A 120 -9.57 20.15 -8.54
N ALA A 121 -9.47 18.82 -8.68
CA ALA A 121 -8.34 18.18 -9.33
C ALA A 121 -8.83 17.32 -10.50
N ALA A 122 -8.14 17.38 -11.64
CA ALA A 122 -8.42 16.57 -12.81
C ALA A 122 -7.21 15.69 -13.14
N LEU A 123 -7.45 14.39 -13.33
CA LEU A 123 -6.40 13.45 -13.72
C LEU A 123 -5.82 13.75 -15.10
N TYR A 124 -6.62 14.38 -15.96
CA TYR A 124 -6.27 14.57 -17.36
C TYR A 124 -6.89 15.84 -17.92
N THR A 125 -6.07 16.68 -18.53
CA THR A 125 -6.52 17.86 -19.25
C THR A 125 -5.74 18.05 -20.54
N SER A 126 -6.34 18.71 -21.52
CA SER A 126 -5.68 19.15 -22.73
C SER A 126 -5.43 20.66 -22.69
N TYR A 127 -4.94 21.20 -23.80
CA TYR A 127 -4.68 22.63 -23.95
C TYR A 127 -5.92 23.46 -24.36
N GLY A 128 -7.09 22.84 -24.43
CA GLY A 128 -8.32 23.57 -24.77
C GLY A 128 -8.77 24.54 -23.66
N THR A 129 -9.66 25.46 -24.04
CA THR A 129 -10.22 26.46 -23.11
C THR A 129 -11.67 26.16 -22.73
N TRP A 130 -12.26 25.12 -23.26
CA TRP A 130 -13.60 24.66 -22.92
C TRP A 130 -13.55 23.45 -22.00
N PRO A 131 -14.38 23.32 -20.97
CA PRO A 131 -15.34 24.32 -20.46
C PRO A 131 -14.66 25.42 -19.63
N GLU A 132 -13.43 25.20 -19.22
CA GLU A 132 -12.61 26.13 -18.45
C GLU A 132 -11.22 26.26 -19.06
N ASN A 133 -10.62 27.43 -18.87
CA ASN A 133 -9.26 27.69 -19.29
C ASN A 133 -8.27 27.32 -18.19
N TYR A 134 -7.43 26.33 -18.42
CA TYR A 134 -6.31 25.95 -17.53
C TYR A 134 -5.01 26.67 -17.89
N CYS A 135 -5.07 27.70 -18.73
CA CYS A 135 -3.92 28.50 -19.13
C CYS A 135 -2.86 27.75 -19.95
N LEU A 136 -3.24 26.70 -20.66
CA LEU A 136 -2.34 25.85 -21.41
C LEU A 136 -2.44 26.10 -22.92
N THR A 137 -1.26 26.17 -23.57
CA THR A 137 -1.14 26.19 -25.04
C THR A 137 -0.39 24.95 -25.50
N SER A 138 -0.69 24.50 -26.73
CA SER A 138 -0.13 23.26 -27.27
C SER A 138 1.33 23.39 -27.70
N ASN A 139 2.16 22.43 -27.29
CA ASN A 139 3.48 22.14 -27.85
C ASN A 139 3.49 20.80 -28.61
N GLY A 140 2.33 20.24 -28.89
CA GLY A 140 2.16 18.95 -29.56
C GLY A 140 1.71 17.85 -28.60
N GLU A 141 1.57 16.65 -29.16
CA GLU A 141 1.09 15.46 -28.46
C GLU A 141 2.00 14.29 -28.77
N THR A 142 2.11 13.35 -27.84
CA THR A 142 2.90 12.14 -28.05
C THR A 142 2.37 10.96 -27.25
N GLY A 143 2.47 9.78 -27.86
CA GLY A 143 2.28 8.52 -27.11
C GLY A 143 3.61 8.10 -26.50
N VAL A 144 3.57 7.70 -25.22
CA VAL A 144 4.71 7.10 -24.52
C VAL A 144 4.41 5.62 -24.34
N GLY A 145 5.33 4.77 -24.81
CA GLY A 145 5.22 3.32 -24.64
C GLY A 145 5.95 2.83 -23.39
N SER A 146 6.68 1.73 -23.53
CA SER A 146 7.43 1.12 -22.42
C SER A 146 8.75 1.82 -22.10
N THR A 147 9.30 2.62 -23.03
CA THR A 147 10.49 3.44 -22.74
C THR A 147 10.04 4.72 -22.03
N PRO A 148 10.44 4.90 -20.76
CA PRO A 148 9.93 6.01 -19.97
C PRO A 148 10.51 7.36 -20.42
N ILE A 149 9.70 8.41 -20.25
CA ILE A 149 10.17 9.78 -20.10
C ILE A 149 10.13 10.16 -18.62
N ASN A 150 11.02 11.04 -18.17
CA ASN A 150 11.10 11.43 -16.77
C ASN A 150 10.34 12.73 -16.52
N LEU A 151 9.51 12.69 -15.49
CA LEU A 151 8.81 13.86 -14.97
C LEU A 151 9.61 14.48 -13.82
N SER A 152 9.79 15.80 -13.84
CA SER A 152 10.43 16.56 -12.78
C SER A 152 9.41 17.44 -12.07
N LEU A 153 9.59 17.63 -10.77
CA LEU A 153 8.77 18.55 -9.97
C LEU A 153 9.36 19.97 -10.03
N THR A 154 8.50 20.95 -10.24
CA THR A 154 8.85 22.37 -10.00
C THR A 154 8.83 22.67 -8.50
N ALA A 155 9.22 23.87 -8.09
CA ALA A 155 9.07 24.30 -6.70
C ALA A 155 7.59 24.23 -6.23
N THR A 156 6.64 24.63 -7.08
CA THR A 156 5.21 24.50 -6.82
C THR A 156 4.79 23.03 -6.71
N GLY A 157 5.26 22.19 -7.63
CA GLY A 157 5.01 20.74 -7.59
C GLY A 157 5.59 20.07 -6.35
N ALA A 158 6.78 20.47 -5.91
CA ALA A 158 7.38 19.99 -4.67
C ALA A 158 6.54 20.35 -3.43
N GLY A 159 5.81 21.46 -3.45
CA GLY A 159 4.86 21.80 -2.39
C GLY A 159 3.58 20.97 -2.43
N VAL A 160 3.06 20.65 -3.60
CA VAL A 160 1.87 19.80 -3.79
C VAL A 160 2.17 18.34 -3.43
N PHE A 161 3.30 17.83 -3.89
CA PHE A 161 3.75 16.44 -3.72
C PHE A 161 4.90 16.36 -2.72
N ASP A 162 4.78 17.02 -1.57
CA ASP A 162 5.89 17.21 -0.61
C ASP A 162 6.33 15.92 0.12
N TYR A 163 5.57 14.84 0.01
CA TYR A 163 5.96 13.50 0.43
C TYR A 163 6.94 12.84 -0.55
N LEU A 164 7.15 13.44 -1.71
CA LEU A 164 8.17 13.06 -2.67
C LEU A 164 9.39 13.96 -2.52
N LYS A 165 10.56 13.44 -2.88
CA LYS A 165 11.76 14.27 -3.00
C LYS A 165 11.58 15.31 -4.11
N SER A 166 11.98 16.54 -3.85
CA SER A 166 11.91 17.61 -4.85
C SER A 166 12.75 17.32 -6.10
N THR A 167 13.74 16.44 -5.97
CA THR A 167 14.64 16.00 -7.05
C THR A 167 14.20 14.71 -7.72
N ALA A 168 13.05 14.13 -7.32
CA ALA A 168 12.57 12.88 -7.88
C ALA A 168 12.37 12.97 -9.40
N GLN A 169 12.82 11.94 -10.11
CA GLN A 169 12.56 11.75 -11.53
C GLN A 169 11.54 10.64 -11.68
N ILE A 170 10.30 11.02 -12.01
CA ILE A 170 9.17 10.10 -12.03
C ILE A 170 9.05 9.50 -13.42
N PRO A 171 9.16 8.16 -13.58
CA PRO A 171 9.04 7.53 -14.89
C PRO A 171 7.57 7.55 -15.35
N LEU A 172 7.35 8.10 -16.54
CA LEU A 172 6.07 8.07 -17.22
C LEU A 172 6.13 7.06 -18.35
N VAL A 173 5.28 6.04 -18.31
CA VAL A 173 5.16 4.98 -19.32
C VAL A 173 3.70 4.75 -19.68
N GLN A 174 3.46 4.12 -20.83
CA GLN A 174 2.14 3.68 -21.27
C GLN A 174 1.08 4.78 -21.16
N SER A 175 1.40 5.99 -21.64
CA SER A 175 0.59 7.18 -21.49
C SER A 175 0.49 7.96 -22.80
N TYR A 176 -0.63 8.64 -22.97
CA TYR A 176 -0.77 9.68 -23.98
C TYR A 176 -0.56 11.04 -23.31
N VAL A 177 0.27 11.89 -23.91
CA VAL A 177 0.76 13.13 -23.32
C VAL A 177 0.42 14.32 -24.18
N TYR A 178 -0.25 15.32 -23.61
CA TYR A 178 -0.31 16.67 -24.18
C TYR A 178 0.87 17.48 -23.67
N ARG A 179 1.76 17.83 -24.58
CA ARG A 179 2.90 18.72 -24.27
C ARG A 179 2.40 20.16 -24.31
N THR A 180 2.60 20.90 -23.25
CA THR A 180 2.01 22.23 -23.12
C THR A 180 3.00 23.27 -22.62
N SER A 181 2.63 24.53 -22.82
CA SER A 181 3.22 25.71 -22.20
C SER A 181 2.14 26.50 -21.50
N ILE A 182 2.51 27.22 -20.46
CA ILE A 182 1.60 28.13 -19.75
C ILE A 182 1.47 29.45 -20.53
N THR A 183 0.24 29.91 -20.72
CA THR A 183 -0.04 31.24 -21.27
C THR A 183 0.45 32.30 -20.29
N PRO A 184 1.33 33.24 -20.69
CA PRO A 184 1.82 34.29 -19.81
C PRO A 184 0.68 35.13 -19.24
N GLY A 185 0.77 35.47 -17.94
CA GLY A 185 -0.20 36.32 -17.26
C GLY A 185 -1.55 35.69 -16.98
N CYS A 186 -1.69 34.38 -17.12
CA CYS A 186 -2.97 33.66 -17.01
C CYS A 186 -3.25 33.10 -15.59
N GLY A 187 -2.41 33.36 -14.58
CA GLY A 187 -2.65 32.89 -13.20
C GLY A 187 -2.44 31.41 -13.00
N ALA A 188 -1.47 30.81 -13.68
CA ALA A 188 -1.13 29.40 -13.58
C ALA A 188 0.35 29.20 -13.23
N GLU A 189 0.63 28.08 -12.55
CA GLU A 189 1.98 27.67 -12.19
C GLU A 189 2.19 26.22 -12.61
N ALA A 190 3.34 25.93 -13.23
CA ALA A 190 3.73 24.57 -13.55
C ALA A 190 4.03 23.79 -12.27
N THR A 191 3.55 22.57 -12.18
CA THR A 191 3.85 21.64 -11.08
C THR A 191 4.78 20.53 -11.52
N ILE A 192 4.63 20.04 -12.75
CA ILE A 192 5.38 18.93 -13.33
C ILE A 192 5.85 19.34 -14.72
N THR A 193 7.10 19.00 -15.03
CA THR A 193 7.70 19.29 -16.32
C THR A 193 8.43 18.09 -16.89
N ASN A 194 8.55 18.06 -18.23
CA ASN A 194 9.52 17.26 -18.95
C ASN A 194 10.27 18.18 -19.92
N GLY A 195 11.54 18.46 -19.63
CA GLY A 195 12.26 19.51 -20.33
C GLY A 195 11.55 20.87 -20.20
N SER A 196 11.22 21.49 -21.33
CA SER A 196 10.46 22.76 -21.37
C SER A 196 8.94 22.56 -21.37
N ASP A 197 8.47 21.33 -21.51
CA ASP A 197 7.03 21.04 -21.53
C ASP A 197 6.46 21.03 -20.12
N VAL A 198 5.31 21.67 -19.93
CA VAL A 198 4.53 21.64 -18.71
C VAL A 198 3.53 20.49 -18.81
N LEU A 199 3.60 19.54 -17.89
CA LEU A 199 2.75 18.34 -17.85
C LEU A 199 1.85 18.27 -16.62
N GLY A 200 1.94 19.24 -15.75
CA GLY A 200 1.05 19.43 -14.62
C GLY A 200 0.94 20.90 -14.28
N VAL A 201 -0.25 21.35 -13.90
CA VAL A 201 -0.55 22.75 -13.67
C VAL A 201 -1.44 22.96 -12.46
N ARG A 202 -1.11 23.97 -11.65
CA ARG A 202 -1.98 24.54 -10.63
C ARG A 202 -2.44 25.91 -11.12
N THR A 203 -3.75 26.17 -11.09
CA THR A 203 -4.29 27.41 -11.64
C THR A 203 -5.46 27.93 -10.81
N THR A 204 -5.64 29.23 -10.82
CA THR A 204 -6.78 29.89 -10.22
C THR A 204 -7.65 30.45 -11.33
N SER A 205 -8.95 30.13 -11.29
CA SER A 205 -9.92 30.65 -12.25
C SER A 205 -10.18 32.15 -12.03
N THR A 206 -10.85 32.78 -13.00
CA THR A 206 -11.19 34.22 -12.88
C THR A 206 -12.16 34.51 -11.73
N ASP A 207 -12.92 33.53 -11.28
CA ASP A 207 -13.84 33.60 -10.13
C ASP A 207 -13.20 33.09 -8.81
N GLY A 208 -11.90 32.87 -8.80
CA GLY A 208 -11.12 32.55 -7.59
C GLY A 208 -11.08 31.08 -7.19
N ARG A 209 -11.56 30.16 -8.03
CA ARG A 209 -11.49 28.71 -7.73
C ARG A 209 -10.10 28.15 -8.04
N GLU A 210 -9.61 27.28 -7.16
CA GLU A 210 -8.31 26.62 -7.32
C GLU A 210 -8.46 25.26 -8.00
N ARG A 211 -7.61 24.99 -9.00
CA ARG A 211 -7.64 23.77 -9.80
C ARG A 211 -6.24 23.21 -10.00
N LEU A 212 -6.14 21.87 -10.00
CA LEU A 212 -4.92 21.13 -10.29
C LEU A 212 -5.23 20.15 -11.41
N ALA A 213 -4.32 20.01 -12.38
CA ALA A 213 -4.51 19.05 -13.47
C ALA A 213 -3.18 18.49 -13.99
N LEU A 214 -3.24 17.27 -14.52
CA LEU A 214 -2.17 16.62 -15.27
C LEU A 214 -2.53 16.57 -16.75
N THR A 215 -1.52 16.57 -17.63
CA THR A 215 -1.73 16.57 -19.08
C THR A 215 -1.42 15.22 -19.73
N PHE A 216 -1.29 14.17 -18.94
CA PHE A 216 -1.00 12.81 -19.40
C PHE A 216 -1.98 11.80 -18.79
N THR A 217 -2.24 10.73 -19.52
CA THR A 217 -3.13 9.67 -19.06
C THR A 217 -2.46 8.81 -18.00
N SER A 218 -3.27 8.20 -17.16
CA SER A 218 -2.85 7.29 -16.09
C SER A 218 -3.87 6.18 -15.90
N ASN A 219 -3.43 5.11 -15.25
CA ASN A 219 -4.32 4.09 -14.73
C ASN A 219 -3.79 3.61 -13.37
N GLN A 220 -4.58 2.82 -12.67
CA GLN A 220 -4.26 2.38 -11.31
C GLN A 220 -3.04 1.45 -11.19
N TYR A 221 -2.50 0.95 -12.30
CA TYR A 221 -1.38 -0.01 -12.32
C TYR A 221 -0.02 0.64 -12.56
N LEU A 222 0.02 1.90 -12.94
CA LEU A 222 1.24 2.59 -13.35
C LEU A 222 1.96 3.24 -12.16
N THR A 223 3.28 3.20 -12.19
CA THR A 223 4.13 3.78 -11.13
C THR A 223 3.85 5.26 -10.91
N HIS A 224 3.70 6.05 -11.98
CA HIS A 224 3.43 7.48 -11.83
C HIS A 224 2.08 7.75 -11.15
N SER A 225 1.09 6.86 -11.30
CA SER A 225 -0.17 6.97 -10.55
C SER A 225 0.04 6.71 -9.07
N ASP A 226 0.81 5.67 -8.71
CA ASP A 226 1.17 5.39 -7.32
C ASP A 226 1.87 6.58 -6.65
N LEU A 227 2.69 7.31 -7.40
CA LEU A 227 3.46 8.43 -6.88
C LEU A 227 2.66 9.73 -6.80
N LEU A 228 1.75 10.00 -7.74
CA LEU A 228 1.16 11.33 -7.91
C LEU A 228 -0.29 11.44 -7.44
N VAL A 229 -1.11 10.39 -7.56
CA VAL A 229 -2.56 10.52 -7.34
C VAL A 229 -2.87 10.85 -5.87
N TYR A 230 -2.12 10.30 -4.93
CA TYR A 230 -2.27 10.67 -3.52
C TYR A 230 -2.08 12.18 -3.28
N GLY A 231 -1.07 12.78 -3.87
CA GLY A 231 -0.83 14.21 -3.76
C GLY A 231 -1.97 15.05 -4.35
N MET A 232 -2.62 14.57 -5.39
CA MET A 232 -3.77 15.24 -5.97
C MET A 232 -5.01 15.17 -5.06
N VAL A 233 -5.28 14.02 -4.46
CA VAL A 233 -6.35 13.86 -3.44
C VAL A 233 -6.07 14.76 -2.24
N ARG A 234 -4.85 14.74 -1.74
CA ARG A 234 -4.41 15.53 -0.60
C ARG A 234 -4.53 17.03 -0.86
N TRP A 235 -4.10 17.48 -2.04
CA TRP A 235 -4.22 18.88 -2.42
C TRP A 235 -5.69 19.30 -2.54
N ALA A 236 -6.52 18.52 -3.24
CA ALA A 236 -7.94 18.83 -3.44
C ALA A 236 -8.71 18.90 -2.11
N SER A 237 -8.39 18.05 -1.16
CA SER A 237 -9.00 18.03 0.18
C SER A 237 -8.31 18.98 1.18
N LYS A 238 -7.30 19.71 0.76
CA LYS A 238 -6.45 20.52 1.66
C LYS A 238 -5.85 19.71 2.80
N GLY A 239 -5.53 18.45 2.54
CA GLY A 239 -4.97 17.52 3.51
C GLY A 239 -5.96 16.99 4.54
N MET A 240 -7.25 17.29 4.42
CA MET A 240 -8.30 16.88 5.36
C MET A 240 -9.15 15.76 4.74
N PHE A 241 -8.93 14.53 5.18
CA PHE A 241 -9.68 13.37 4.70
C PHE A 241 -9.70 12.27 5.75
N LEU A 242 -10.67 11.38 5.65
CA LEU A 242 -10.71 10.16 6.46
C LEU A 242 -9.62 9.20 6.01
N GLY A 243 -8.94 8.59 6.97
CA GLY A 243 -7.84 7.68 6.72
C GLY A 243 -6.48 8.34 6.78
N GLU A 244 -5.48 7.62 6.33
CA GLU A 244 -4.09 8.07 6.26
C GLU A 244 -3.31 7.26 5.24
N GLN A 245 -2.16 7.77 4.83
CA GLN A 245 -1.18 7.02 4.05
C GLN A 245 0.15 6.94 4.81
N ARG A 246 0.68 5.71 4.94
CA ARG A 246 1.99 5.43 5.50
C ARG A 246 2.68 4.36 4.67
N HIS A 247 4.00 4.38 4.67
CA HIS A 247 4.79 3.41 3.92
C HIS A 247 5.54 2.50 4.88
N HIS A 248 5.33 1.19 4.72
CA HIS A 248 5.94 0.16 5.57
C HIS A 248 6.78 -0.79 4.73
N LEU A 249 7.92 -1.19 5.26
CA LEU A 249 8.68 -2.32 4.74
C LEU A 249 8.99 -3.27 5.90
N ASN A 250 8.40 -4.45 5.89
CA ASN A 250 8.63 -5.52 6.86
C ASN A 250 9.18 -6.73 6.12
N VAL A 251 10.15 -7.39 6.73
CA VAL A 251 10.84 -8.54 6.14
C VAL A 251 10.97 -9.63 7.20
N ASP A 252 10.51 -10.82 6.87
CA ASP A 252 10.59 -12.00 7.71
C ASP A 252 11.56 -13.01 7.10
N ILE A 253 12.33 -13.68 7.97
CA ILE A 253 13.16 -14.84 7.63
C ILE A 253 12.56 -16.04 8.34
N ASP A 254 12.04 -16.99 7.59
CA ASP A 254 11.45 -18.20 8.14
C ASP A 254 12.48 -19.33 8.29
N ASP A 255 12.17 -20.28 9.17
CA ASP A 255 12.83 -21.57 9.34
C ASP A 255 14.16 -21.51 10.12
N TRP A 256 14.39 -20.47 10.93
CA TRP A 256 15.61 -20.36 11.72
C TRP A 256 15.78 -21.59 12.65
N PHE A 257 16.96 -22.14 12.71
CA PHE A 257 17.39 -23.38 13.31
C PHE A 257 17.04 -24.64 12.50
N ASN A 258 16.21 -24.59 11.48
CA ASN A 258 15.94 -25.73 10.61
C ASN A 258 17.06 -25.98 9.61
N THR A 259 17.01 -27.16 9.01
CA THR A 259 17.73 -27.50 7.79
C THR A 259 16.78 -27.39 6.61
N SER A 260 17.16 -26.69 5.55
CA SER A 260 16.38 -26.54 4.33
C SER A 260 16.89 -27.46 3.24
N ASP A 261 16.01 -27.88 2.35
CA ASP A 261 16.42 -28.38 1.05
C ASP A 261 17.31 -27.38 0.35
N HIS A 262 18.13 -27.83 -0.58
CA HIS A 262 19.06 -26.98 -1.31
C HIS A 262 18.95 -27.23 -2.82
N TYR A 263 18.53 -26.19 -3.53
CA TYR A 263 18.41 -26.20 -4.99
C TYR A 263 19.73 -25.75 -5.63
N TYR A 264 20.19 -26.51 -6.62
CA TYR A 264 21.42 -26.20 -7.36
C TYR A 264 21.12 -25.69 -8.77
N PRO A 265 22.08 -24.99 -9.41
CA PRO A 265 21.86 -24.36 -10.72
C PRO A 265 21.46 -25.34 -11.84
N ASP A 266 21.84 -26.62 -11.74
CA ASP A 266 21.43 -27.65 -12.70
C ASP A 266 20.01 -28.19 -12.50
N GLY A 267 19.30 -27.68 -11.46
CA GLY A 267 17.93 -28.05 -11.14
C GLY A 267 17.78 -29.22 -10.18
N HIS A 268 18.87 -29.88 -9.75
CA HIS A 268 18.75 -30.91 -8.73
C HIS A 268 18.57 -30.31 -7.35
N VAL A 269 17.87 -31.05 -6.49
CA VAL A 269 17.61 -30.66 -5.10
C VAL A 269 18.31 -31.64 -4.17
N GLU A 270 19.10 -31.11 -3.25
CA GLU A 270 19.72 -31.87 -2.18
C GLU A 270 18.86 -31.79 -0.92
N TYR A 271 18.33 -32.93 -0.47
CA TYR A 271 17.49 -33.01 0.72
C TYR A 271 18.31 -33.28 2.00
N THR A 272 19.46 -33.96 1.85
CA THR A 272 20.34 -34.33 2.94
C THR A 272 21.81 -34.20 2.47
N PRO A 273 22.63 -33.38 3.13
CA PRO A 273 22.38 -32.60 4.35
C PRO A 273 21.52 -31.34 4.13
N GLY A 274 21.35 -30.87 2.89
CA GLY A 274 20.66 -29.61 2.58
C GLY A 274 21.47 -28.37 3.03
N PHE A 275 20.75 -27.29 3.34
CA PHE A 275 21.35 -26.04 3.79
C PHE A 275 20.92 -25.70 5.23
N GLN A 276 21.85 -25.20 6.02
CA GLN A 276 21.60 -24.65 7.34
C GLN A 276 22.43 -23.36 7.53
N VAL A 277 21.82 -22.37 8.18
CA VAL A 277 22.51 -21.12 8.55
C VAL A 277 23.68 -21.42 9.48
N THR A 278 24.80 -20.77 9.22
CA THR A 278 26.00 -20.86 10.09
C THR A 278 26.06 -19.70 11.07
N GLY A 279 26.91 -19.84 12.08
CA GLY A 279 27.23 -18.72 12.98
C GLY A 279 27.80 -17.52 12.22
N HIS A 280 28.64 -17.76 11.21
CA HIS A 280 29.15 -16.70 10.33
C HIS A 280 28.02 -15.96 9.62
N ASP A 281 27.06 -16.68 9.07
CA ASP A 281 25.90 -16.07 8.37
C ASP A 281 25.11 -15.19 9.33
N THR A 282 24.94 -15.60 10.58
CA THR A 282 24.22 -14.82 11.60
C THR A 282 24.90 -13.49 11.90
N VAL A 283 26.21 -13.50 12.11
CA VAL A 283 27.01 -12.29 12.35
C VAL A 283 27.01 -11.39 11.11
N ASN A 284 27.17 -11.98 9.94
CA ASN A 284 27.10 -11.26 8.66
C ASN A 284 25.75 -10.58 8.46
N LEU A 285 24.65 -11.27 8.79
CA LEU A 285 23.30 -10.73 8.65
C LEU A 285 23.11 -9.46 9.50
N ASP A 286 23.57 -9.47 10.76
CA ASP A 286 23.53 -8.26 11.60
C ASP A 286 24.40 -7.15 11.04
N SER A 287 25.59 -7.48 10.57
CA SER A 287 26.51 -6.53 9.92
C SER A 287 25.86 -5.87 8.70
N ARG A 288 25.17 -6.65 7.86
CA ARG A 288 24.47 -6.16 6.67
C ARG A 288 23.26 -5.31 7.03
N GLN A 289 22.46 -5.72 8.00
CA GLN A 289 21.31 -4.90 8.43
C GLN A 289 21.78 -3.56 9.02
N THR A 290 22.89 -3.54 9.75
CA THR A 290 23.51 -2.31 10.26
C THR A 290 23.98 -1.41 9.10
N ALA A 291 24.63 -1.99 8.09
CA ALA A 291 25.05 -1.26 6.90
C ALA A 291 23.87 -0.69 6.10
N LEU A 292 22.78 -1.43 5.99
CA LEU A 292 21.54 -0.96 5.33
C LEU A 292 20.95 0.26 6.04
N ARG A 293 20.86 0.23 7.37
CA ARG A 293 20.38 1.40 8.13
C ARG A 293 21.27 2.63 7.94
N ALA A 294 22.57 2.44 7.87
CA ALA A 294 23.53 3.53 7.64
C ALA A 294 23.43 4.08 6.20
N ALA A 295 23.24 3.21 5.22
CA ALA A 295 23.12 3.60 3.81
C ALA A 295 21.77 4.23 3.46
N HIS A 296 20.72 3.93 4.23
CA HIS A 296 19.35 4.33 3.97
C HIS A 296 18.73 5.05 5.17
N PRO A 297 19.00 6.36 5.35
CA PRO A 297 18.54 7.10 6.54
C PRO A 297 17.02 7.11 6.73
N GLN A 298 16.23 6.98 5.66
CA GLN A 298 14.77 6.90 5.74
C GLN A 298 14.27 5.58 6.32
N ALA A 299 15.14 4.55 6.37
CA ALA A 299 14.89 3.25 6.97
C ALA A 299 15.79 3.02 8.21
N ALA A 300 16.08 4.07 8.97
CA ALA A 300 17.01 4.03 10.11
C ALA A 300 16.58 3.05 11.21
N ASP A 301 15.29 2.76 11.34
CA ASP A 301 14.73 1.84 12.34
C ASP A 301 14.56 0.40 11.82
N PHE A 302 15.03 0.11 10.62
CA PHE A 302 14.86 -1.21 10.00
C PHE A 302 15.48 -2.31 10.85
N LYS A 303 14.69 -3.36 11.12
CA LYS A 303 15.10 -4.53 11.90
C LYS A 303 14.37 -5.75 11.36
N LEU A 304 15.13 -6.81 11.08
CA LEU A 304 14.60 -8.06 10.53
C LEU A 304 13.77 -8.81 11.56
N ASN A 305 12.69 -9.42 11.12
CA ASN A 305 11.95 -10.41 11.88
C ASN A 305 12.45 -11.81 11.52
N ILE A 306 12.60 -12.67 12.52
CA ILE A 306 13.02 -14.05 12.33
C ILE A 306 11.98 -14.97 12.94
N ALA A 307 11.37 -15.81 12.10
CA ALA A 307 10.45 -16.85 12.52
C ALA A 307 11.24 -18.14 12.75
N PHE A 308 11.24 -18.62 13.99
CA PHE A 308 12.12 -19.71 14.41
C PHE A 308 11.37 -20.97 14.77
N ASN A 309 12.04 -22.11 14.53
CA ASN A 309 11.61 -23.45 14.92
C ASN A 309 12.62 -24.01 15.91
N GLY A 310 12.20 -24.17 17.15
CA GLY A 310 13.12 -24.38 18.27
C GLY A 310 13.57 -25.81 18.52
N ALA A 311 13.15 -26.80 17.71
CA ALA A 311 13.47 -28.21 17.96
C ALA A 311 14.98 -28.49 18.01
N ASP A 312 15.75 -27.81 17.17
CA ASP A 312 17.20 -28.01 17.05
C ASP A 312 18.04 -26.98 17.81
N ILE A 313 17.43 -26.16 18.64
CA ILE A 313 18.15 -25.25 19.53
C ILE A 313 19.02 -26.06 20.49
N ASP A 314 20.29 -25.69 20.62
CA ASP A 314 21.16 -26.19 21.67
C ASP A 314 21.00 -25.36 22.97
N PRO A 315 20.26 -25.89 23.97
CA PRO A 315 19.99 -25.11 25.20
C PRO A 315 21.24 -24.87 26.05
N PHE A 316 22.31 -25.58 25.77
CA PHE A 316 23.58 -25.48 26.51
C PHE A 316 24.65 -24.66 25.80
N ALA A 317 24.32 -24.13 24.60
CA ALA A 317 25.26 -23.29 23.87
C ALA A 317 25.66 -22.04 24.68
N GLY A 318 26.93 -21.68 24.62
CA GLY A 318 27.43 -20.41 25.16
C GLY A 318 27.00 -19.22 24.26
N ASN A 319 27.57 -18.05 24.54
CA ASN A 319 27.43 -16.89 23.66
C ASN A 319 28.68 -16.77 22.77
N ALA A 320 28.48 -16.59 21.46
CA ALA A 320 29.56 -16.40 20.52
C ALA A 320 29.24 -15.25 19.56
N CYS A 321 29.86 -14.10 19.79
CA CYS A 321 29.59 -12.90 18.97
C CYS A 321 30.48 -12.80 17.72
N SER A 322 31.52 -13.62 17.62
CA SER A 322 32.49 -13.61 16.52
C SER A 322 32.88 -15.05 16.15
N PRO A 323 31.98 -15.84 15.58
CA PRO A 323 32.24 -17.24 15.27
C PRO A 323 33.13 -17.40 14.04
N ASN A 324 33.79 -18.55 13.97
CA ASN A 324 34.61 -18.95 12.83
C ASN A 324 33.84 -19.63 11.71
N GLY A 325 32.50 -19.71 11.81
CA GLY A 325 31.63 -20.06 10.70
C GLY A 325 31.01 -21.46 10.69
N GLY A 326 30.97 -22.19 11.77
CA GLY A 326 30.36 -23.53 11.80
C GLY A 326 28.84 -23.53 12.05
N ILE A 327 28.15 -24.56 11.61
CA ILE A 327 26.72 -24.80 11.87
C ILE A 327 26.46 -24.91 13.39
N ALA A 328 27.36 -25.59 14.11
CA ALA A 328 27.24 -25.79 15.55
C ALA A 328 27.24 -24.49 16.36
N GLU A 329 27.67 -23.38 15.77
CA GLU A 329 27.70 -22.08 16.43
C GLU A 329 26.42 -21.27 16.24
N LEU A 330 25.42 -21.78 15.51
CA LEU A 330 24.19 -21.03 15.21
C LEU A 330 23.45 -20.61 16.47
N THR A 331 23.23 -21.51 17.43
CA THR A 331 22.55 -21.16 18.68
C THR A 331 23.38 -20.16 19.48
N ALA A 332 24.69 -20.35 19.56
CA ALA A 332 25.59 -19.45 20.31
C ALA A 332 25.59 -18.03 19.73
N THR A 333 25.65 -17.86 18.43
CA THR A 333 25.59 -16.55 17.76
C THR A 333 24.22 -15.93 17.84
N THR A 334 23.16 -16.72 17.73
CA THR A 334 21.78 -16.25 17.91
C THR A 334 21.60 -15.69 19.34
N LYS A 335 22.11 -16.38 20.37
CA LYS A 335 22.09 -15.88 21.75
C LYS A 335 22.81 -14.55 21.90
N CYS A 336 23.99 -14.42 21.29
CA CYS A 336 24.75 -13.17 21.35
C CYS A 336 24.01 -12.01 20.67
N LEU A 337 23.37 -12.27 19.53
CA LEU A 337 22.76 -11.26 18.67
C LEU A 337 21.23 -11.18 18.82
N LYS A 338 20.66 -11.83 19.83
CA LYS A 338 19.20 -11.92 19.99
C LYS A 338 18.47 -10.58 19.95
N ASP A 339 19.07 -9.53 20.50
CA ASP A 339 18.46 -8.19 20.57
C ASP A 339 18.62 -7.39 19.26
N LYS A 340 19.36 -7.92 18.30
CA LYS A 340 19.53 -7.31 16.97
C LYS A 340 18.41 -7.67 16.00
N PHE A 341 17.59 -8.63 16.34
CA PHE A 341 16.47 -9.14 15.54
C PHE A 341 15.19 -9.18 16.36
N ARG A 342 14.04 -9.28 15.67
CA ARG A 342 12.76 -9.54 16.28
C ARG A 342 12.38 -10.98 16.03
N TRP A 343 11.83 -11.66 17.03
CA TRP A 343 11.55 -13.10 16.95
C TRP A 343 10.06 -13.37 16.87
N VAL A 344 9.69 -14.33 16.01
CA VAL A 344 8.31 -14.76 15.78
C VAL A 344 8.24 -16.27 15.95
N ASN A 345 7.20 -16.76 16.60
CA ASN A 345 6.95 -18.18 16.76
C ASN A 345 6.53 -18.80 15.44
N HIS A 346 7.28 -19.85 14.99
CA HIS A 346 7.02 -20.57 13.75
C HIS A 346 6.74 -22.06 14.01
N THR A 347 6.35 -22.43 15.24
CA THR A 347 6.21 -23.78 15.80
C THR A 347 7.54 -24.49 16.07
N LEU A 348 7.47 -25.57 16.87
CA LEU A 348 8.68 -26.27 17.33
C LEU A 348 9.35 -27.07 16.21
N ASN A 349 8.59 -27.94 15.54
CA ASN A 349 9.08 -28.93 14.55
C ASN A 349 8.73 -28.59 13.10
N HIS A 350 8.09 -27.48 12.85
CA HIS A 350 7.64 -27.06 11.51
C HIS A 350 6.68 -28.08 10.83
N PRO A 351 5.64 -28.60 11.52
CA PRO A 351 4.67 -29.47 10.87
C PRO A 351 3.66 -28.67 10.04
N GLU A 352 3.08 -29.31 9.05
CA GLU A 352 1.84 -28.78 8.45
C GLU A 352 0.69 -28.91 9.44
N LEU A 353 0.01 -27.81 9.73
CA LEU A 353 -1.01 -27.73 10.77
C LEU A 353 -2.44 -27.95 10.24
N ASN A 354 -2.60 -28.42 9.02
CA ASN A 354 -3.91 -28.56 8.38
C ASN A 354 -4.82 -29.57 9.10
N ASN A 355 -4.25 -30.64 9.66
CA ASN A 355 -4.99 -31.74 10.29
C ASN A 355 -4.45 -32.12 11.67
N THR A 356 -3.64 -31.28 12.30
CA THR A 356 -3.10 -31.57 13.62
C THR A 356 -4.19 -31.56 14.69
N SER A 357 -4.04 -32.44 15.70
CA SER A 357 -4.90 -32.43 16.89
C SER A 357 -4.70 -31.17 17.71
N TYR A 358 -5.62 -30.92 18.62
CA TYR A 358 -5.46 -29.86 19.63
C TYR A 358 -4.16 -30.03 20.43
N ALA A 359 -3.90 -31.25 20.92
CA ALA A 359 -2.70 -31.51 21.72
C ALA A 359 -1.42 -31.25 20.95
N THR A 360 -1.32 -31.70 19.70
CA THR A 360 -0.15 -31.46 18.85
C THR A 360 -0.01 -29.96 18.53
N SER A 361 -1.09 -29.31 18.14
CA SER A 361 -1.09 -27.86 17.86
C SER A 361 -0.66 -27.06 19.08
N TYR A 362 -1.19 -27.38 20.25
CA TYR A 362 -0.82 -26.74 21.51
C TYR A 362 0.68 -26.93 21.82
N GLN A 363 1.19 -28.16 21.73
CA GLN A 363 2.60 -28.45 21.97
C GLN A 363 3.52 -27.70 21.01
N GLU A 364 3.20 -27.69 19.73
CA GLU A 364 4.01 -27.03 18.71
C GLU A 364 4.16 -25.54 18.99
N ILE A 365 3.10 -24.90 19.43
CA ILE A 365 3.15 -23.47 19.77
C ILE A 365 3.85 -23.24 21.10
N ASN A 366 3.43 -23.95 22.15
CA ASN A 366 3.86 -23.71 23.52
C ASN A 366 5.32 -24.14 23.77
N ASP A 367 5.71 -25.30 23.26
CA ASP A 367 7.06 -25.82 23.42
C ASP A 367 8.09 -25.02 22.62
N ASN A 368 7.68 -24.43 21.49
CA ASN A 368 8.54 -23.51 20.76
C ASN A 368 8.81 -22.22 21.57
N ARG A 369 7.80 -21.71 22.25
CA ARG A 369 8.00 -20.57 23.19
C ARG A 369 9.00 -20.93 24.27
N ALA A 370 8.86 -22.10 24.87
CA ALA A 370 9.77 -22.57 25.91
C ALA A 370 11.20 -22.75 25.39
N ALA A 371 11.37 -23.33 24.21
CA ALA A 371 12.69 -23.49 23.58
C ALA A 371 13.36 -22.13 23.31
N GLY A 372 12.63 -21.17 22.79
CA GLY A 372 13.12 -19.81 22.59
C GLY A 372 13.49 -19.13 23.89
N ASN A 373 12.61 -19.17 24.87
CA ASN A 373 12.84 -18.55 26.18
C ASN A 373 14.08 -19.12 26.89
N ALA A 374 14.38 -20.41 26.71
CA ALA A 374 15.55 -21.06 27.30
C ALA A 374 16.88 -20.44 26.84
N ILE A 375 16.91 -19.83 25.68
CA ILE A 375 18.09 -19.13 25.15
C ILE A 375 17.92 -17.61 25.09
N GLY A 376 16.85 -17.08 25.68
CA GLY A 376 16.60 -15.65 25.77
C GLY A 376 15.92 -15.03 24.56
N LEU A 377 15.34 -15.81 23.63
CA LEU A 377 14.52 -15.29 22.54
C LEU A 377 13.12 -15.00 23.08
N THR A 378 12.70 -13.74 22.97
CA THR A 378 11.36 -13.32 23.34
C THR A 378 10.52 -13.16 22.07
N SER A 379 9.60 -14.11 21.83
CA SER A 379 8.59 -13.98 20.79
C SER A 379 7.27 -13.52 21.40
N PRO A 380 6.52 -12.62 20.74
CA PRO A 380 5.23 -12.20 21.26
C PRO A 380 4.21 -13.35 21.22
N ASP A 381 3.49 -13.56 22.32
CA ASP A 381 2.46 -14.58 22.43
C ASP A 381 1.31 -14.34 21.43
N SER A 382 1.05 -13.09 21.09
CA SER A 382 -0.06 -12.70 20.24
C SER A 382 0.11 -13.05 18.76
N VAL A 383 1.33 -13.36 18.30
CA VAL A 383 1.63 -13.59 16.88
C VAL A 383 2.16 -15.00 16.66
N LEU A 384 1.55 -15.70 15.72
CA LEU A 384 1.99 -17.02 15.25
C LEU A 384 2.07 -17.02 13.73
N LYS A 385 3.21 -17.44 13.21
CA LYS A 385 3.38 -17.73 11.78
C LYS A 385 3.41 -19.23 11.58
N THR A 386 2.35 -19.81 11.03
CA THR A 386 2.29 -21.25 10.82
C THR A 386 3.22 -21.68 9.69
N PRO A 387 3.82 -22.88 9.76
CA PRO A 387 4.64 -23.39 8.68
C PRO A 387 3.86 -23.45 7.36
N GLU A 388 4.40 -22.89 6.30
CA GLU A 388 3.80 -22.87 4.96
C GLU A 388 2.38 -22.27 4.93
N TYR A 389 2.06 -21.36 5.87
CA TYR A 389 0.72 -20.79 6.08
C TYR A 389 -0.36 -21.87 6.30
N SER A 390 0.04 -23.05 6.79
CA SER A 390 -0.85 -24.18 7.00
C SER A 390 -1.86 -23.96 8.13
N GLY A 391 -2.94 -24.72 8.09
CA GLY A 391 -4.01 -24.65 9.06
C GLY A 391 -5.07 -23.58 8.76
N LEU A 392 -4.94 -22.82 7.67
CA LEU A 392 -5.80 -21.70 7.29
C LEU A 392 -6.62 -21.96 6.01
N GLY A 393 -6.94 -23.22 5.74
CA GLY A 393 -7.84 -23.59 4.67
C GLY A 393 -7.20 -23.70 3.27
N VAL A 394 -5.89 -23.57 3.17
CA VAL A 394 -5.15 -23.70 1.91
C VAL A 394 -4.26 -24.93 2.00
N TYR A 395 -4.60 -25.98 1.28
CA TYR A 395 -3.88 -27.26 1.32
C TYR A 395 -4.21 -28.13 0.10
N ASN A 396 -3.32 -29.11 -0.18
CA ASN A 396 -3.61 -30.15 -1.14
C ASN A 396 -4.44 -31.26 -0.48
N PRO A 397 -5.54 -31.70 -1.12
CA PRO A 397 -6.33 -32.83 -0.60
C PRO A 397 -5.53 -34.12 -0.49
N ASN A 398 -4.54 -34.30 -1.37
CA ASN A 398 -3.56 -35.38 -1.26
C ASN A 398 -2.32 -34.89 -0.52
N PRO A 399 -2.05 -35.31 0.72
CA PRO A 399 -0.93 -34.81 1.51
C PRO A 399 0.45 -35.22 0.95
N ASN A 400 0.49 -36.12 -0.01
CA ASN A 400 1.73 -36.55 -0.68
C ASN A 400 2.00 -35.76 -1.98
N ASP A 401 1.11 -34.89 -2.37
CA ASP A 401 1.26 -34.02 -3.55
C ASP A 401 1.82 -32.68 -3.14
N ASP A 402 3.13 -32.50 -3.27
CA ASP A 402 3.86 -31.26 -3.05
C ASP A 402 4.23 -30.56 -4.36
N THR A 403 3.80 -31.10 -5.51
CA THR A 403 4.13 -30.58 -6.84
C THR A 403 3.03 -29.73 -7.45
N SER A 404 1.77 -29.98 -7.10
CA SER A 404 0.62 -29.18 -7.55
C SER A 404 0.39 -27.99 -6.62
N PRO A 405 -0.09 -26.85 -7.14
CA PRO A 405 -0.49 -25.75 -6.30
C PRO A 405 -1.56 -26.18 -5.29
N PRO A 406 -1.50 -25.72 -4.02
CA PRO A 406 -2.53 -26.02 -3.04
C PRO A 406 -3.88 -25.43 -3.46
N VAL A 407 -4.95 -26.03 -2.99
CA VAL A 407 -6.33 -25.58 -3.23
C VAL A 407 -6.76 -24.65 -2.11
N ASP A 408 -7.33 -23.52 -2.48
CA ASP A 408 -7.93 -22.58 -1.53
C ASP A 408 -9.37 -23.00 -1.19
N HIS A 409 -9.52 -23.65 -0.04
CA HIS A 409 -10.83 -24.07 0.49
C HIS A 409 -11.53 -22.96 1.30
N GLY A 410 -10.92 -21.79 1.40
CA GLY A 410 -11.42 -20.69 2.22
C GLY A 410 -11.03 -20.82 3.69
N LEU A 411 -11.16 -19.73 4.44
CA LEU A 411 -10.84 -19.72 5.89
C LEU A 411 -11.76 -20.65 6.70
N THR A 412 -12.96 -20.96 6.21
CA THR A 412 -13.84 -21.97 6.82
C THR A 412 -13.32 -23.39 6.69
N GLY A 413 -12.34 -23.62 5.82
CA GLY A 413 -11.57 -24.86 5.73
C GLY A 413 -10.39 -24.95 6.70
N SER A 414 -10.21 -23.97 7.57
CA SER A 414 -9.14 -23.96 8.59
C SER A 414 -9.27 -25.12 9.56
N ASN A 415 -8.16 -25.50 10.17
CA ASN A 415 -8.14 -26.52 11.22
C ASN A 415 -8.72 -25.96 12.53
N PRO A 416 -9.91 -26.38 12.99
CA PRO A 416 -10.54 -25.84 14.19
C PRO A 416 -9.73 -26.16 15.46
N GLU A 417 -8.98 -27.27 15.48
CA GLU A 417 -8.15 -27.65 16.61
C GLU A 417 -6.92 -26.73 16.76
N LEU A 418 -6.33 -26.34 15.63
CA LEU A 418 -5.28 -25.30 15.64
C LEU A 418 -5.80 -23.98 16.17
N LEU A 419 -6.95 -23.52 15.70
CA LEU A 419 -7.53 -22.25 16.13
C LEU A 419 -7.83 -22.24 17.62
N ARG A 420 -8.35 -23.37 18.14
CA ARG A 420 -8.64 -23.51 19.57
C ARG A 420 -7.36 -23.48 20.42
N ALA A 421 -6.33 -24.23 20.00
CA ALA A 421 -5.02 -24.22 20.68
C ALA A 421 -4.37 -22.82 20.65
N ALA A 422 -4.39 -22.17 19.51
CA ALA A 422 -3.88 -20.83 19.34
C ALA A 422 -4.59 -19.82 20.25
N LYS A 423 -5.92 -19.87 20.30
CA LYS A 423 -6.74 -19.02 21.20
C LYS A 423 -6.38 -19.28 22.66
N ASP A 424 -6.31 -20.52 23.09
CA ASP A 424 -5.99 -20.89 24.48
C ASP A 424 -4.58 -20.41 24.89
N LEU A 425 -3.69 -20.25 23.92
CA LEU A 425 -2.34 -19.71 24.11
C LEU A 425 -2.21 -18.20 23.86
N ASN A 426 -3.34 -17.49 23.78
CA ASN A 426 -3.40 -16.04 23.57
C ASN A 426 -2.86 -15.54 22.23
N VAL A 427 -2.84 -16.37 21.20
CA VAL A 427 -2.59 -15.93 19.84
C VAL A 427 -3.79 -15.12 19.35
N LYS A 428 -3.51 -13.96 18.77
CA LYS A 428 -4.51 -13.05 18.22
C LYS A 428 -4.33 -12.82 16.73
N TYR A 429 -3.16 -13.12 16.18
CA TYR A 429 -2.79 -12.83 14.80
C TYR A 429 -2.06 -14.03 14.19
N LEU A 430 -2.57 -14.46 13.03
CA LEU A 430 -1.96 -15.49 12.20
C LEU A 430 -1.57 -14.87 10.85
N HIS A 431 -0.41 -15.25 10.32
CA HIS A 431 0.02 -14.78 9.01
C HIS A 431 -0.76 -15.49 7.90
N GLY A 432 -1.36 -14.71 7.00
CA GLY A 432 -2.01 -15.20 5.80
C GLY A 432 -1.13 -15.00 4.57
N ASN A 433 -1.35 -15.81 3.55
CA ASN A 433 -0.61 -15.76 2.30
C ASN A 433 -1.40 -14.97 1.25
N MET A 434 -0.86 -13.83 0.81
CA MET A 434 -1.51 -12.94 -0.17
C MET A 434 -1.62 -13.55 -1.57
N SER A 435 -1.02 -14.71 -1.83
CA SER A 435 -1.23 -15.47 -3.07
C SER A 435 -2.59 -16.17 -3.13
N PHE A 436 -3.31 -16.25 -2.01
CA PHE A 436 -4.61 -16.93 -1.92
C PHE A 436 -5.73 -15.94 -1.60
N ALA A 437 -6.77 -15.95 -2.43
CA ALA A 437 -7.86 -14.99 -2.33
C ALA A 437 -8.56 -14.97 -0.96
N SER A 438 -8.69 -16.13 -0.30
CA SER A 438 -9.35 -16.23 1.01
C SER A 438 -8.56 -15.55 2.14
N HIS A 439 -7.25 -15.38 1.99
CA HIS A 439 -6.38 -14.74 2.95
C HIS A 439 -6.26 -13.22 2.73
N VAL A 440 -6.64 -12.74 1.54
CA VAL A 440 -6.52 -11.32 1.19
C VAL A 440 -7.60 -10.52 1.90
N PRO A 441 -7.23 -9.51 2.72
CA PRO A 441 -8.20 -8.62 3.31
C PRO A 441 -8.82 -7.69 2.27
N ALA A 442 -9.96 -7.08 2.58
CA ALA A 442 -10.61 -6.11 1.70
C ALA A 442 -9.73 -4.88 1.41
N ASN A 443 -8.83 -4.55 2.33
CA ASN A 443 -7.90 -3.43 2.23
C ASN A 443 -6.48 -3.89 2.56
N LEU A 444 -5.49 -3.39 1.84
CA LEU A 444 -4.11 -3.87 1.87
C LEU A 444 -3.38 -3.68 3.22
N ASN A 445 -3.86 -2.78 4.05
CA ASN A 445 -3.30 -2.49 5.37
C ASN A 445 -4.23 -2.87 6.53
N ALA A 446 -5.26 -3.64 6.25
CA ALA A 446 -6.16 -4.21 7.26
C ALA A 446 -5.87 -5.69 7.47
N ALA A 447 -6.48 -6.28 8.49
CA ALA A 447 -6.48 -7.72 8.74
C ALA A 447 -7.85 -8.30 8.40
N LYS A 448 -7.89 -9.61 8.20
CA LYS A 448 -9.13 -10.34 7.99
C LYS A 448 -9.51 -11.06 9.29
N VAL A 449 -10.64 -10.71 9.88
CA VAL A 449 -11.15 -11.39 11.07
C VAL A 449 -11.49 -12.83 10.69
N HIS A 450 -10.97 -13.81 11.46
CA HIS A 450 -11.19 -15.21 11.14
C HIS A 450 -12.67 -15.58 11.39
N PRO A 451 -13.37 -16.13 10.39
CA PRO A 451 -14.81 -16.39 10.53
C PRO A 451 -15.14 -17.51 11.54
N MET A 452 -14.23 -18.44 11.80
CA MET A 452 -14.41 -19.52 12.75
C MET A 452 -13.99 -19.15 14.19
N GLU A 453 -13.10 -18.14 14.32
CA GLU A 453 -12.61 -17.67 15.62
C GLU A 453 -12.37 -16.16 15.55
N PRO A 454 -13.41 -15.34 15.80
CA PRO A 454 -13.32 -13.87 15.62
C PRO A 454 -12.32 -13.15 16.53
N SER A 455 -11.83 -13.82 17.58
CA SER A 455 -10.75 -13.28 18.42
C SER A 455 -9.37 -13.32 17.73
N ILE A 456 -9.27 -14.04 16.62
CA ILE A 456 -8.06 -14.18 15.82
C ILE A 456 -8.27 -13.45 14.48
N SER A 457 -7.25 -12.70 14.05
CA SER A 457 -7.21 -12.06 12.76
C SER A 457 -6.07 -12.63 11.91
N VAL A 458 -6.29 -12.70 10.61
CA VAL A 458 -5.27 -13.08 9.62
C VAL A 458 -4.63 -11.80 9.10
N VAL A 459 -3.33 -11.65 9.32
CA VAL A 459 -2.55 -10.48 8.89
C VAL A 459 -1.87 -10.76 7.56
N PRO A 460 -1.70 -9.74 6.69
CA PRO A 460 -1.14 -9.95 5.36
C PRO A 460 0.35 -10.30 5.38
N ASP A 461 0.72 -11.30 4.58
CA ASP A 461 2.09 -11.72 4.34
C ASP A 461 2.28 -12.02 2.83
N TRP A 462 3.42 -11.65 2.30
CA TRP A 462 3.75 -11.83 0.88
C TRP A 462 4.98 -12.71 0.73
N PRO A 463 4.83 -13.98 0.30
CA PRO A 463 5.99 -14.79 -0.05
C PRO A 463 6.66 -14.21 -1.30
N THR A 464 7.96 -13.96 -1.21
CA THR A 464 8.73 -13.41 -2.32
C THR A 464 9.10 -14.46 -3.35
N ASN A 465 9.48 -14.03 -4.55
CA ASN A 465 9.99 -14.91 -5.61
C ASN A 465 11.49 -15.21 -5.50
N VAL A 466 12.10 -14.87 -4.37
CA VAL A 466 13.39 -15.44 -4.00
C VAL A 466 13.07 -16.77 -3.30
N ALA A 467 13.36 -17.87 -3.97
CA ALA A 467 12.91 -19.19 -3.54
C ALA A 467 13.49 -19.60 -2.18
N TYR A 468 12.73 -20.34 -1.39
CA TYR A 468 13.10 -20.71 -0.02
C TYR A 468 14.40 -21.52 0.05
N PHE A 469 14.74 -22.28 -0.98
CA PHE A 469 15.85 -23.25 -1.00
C PHE A 469 17.01 -22.85 -1.90
N VAL A 470 17.08 -21.59 -2.32
CA VAL A 470 18.22 -21.04 -3.05
C VAL A 470 19.10 -20.19 -2.14
N THR A 471 20.40 -20.25 -2.35
CA THR A 471 21.39 -19.63 -1.46
C THR A 471 22.38 -18.72 -2.18
N THR A 472 22.42 -18.76 -3.51
CA THR A 472 23.34 -18.01 -4.36
C THR A 472 22.61 -17.35 -5.53
N PRO A 473 23.19 -16.29 -6.13
CA PRO A 473 22.63 -15.68 -7.34
C PRO A 473 22.41 -16.67 -8.49
N GLN A 474 23.31 -17.63 -8.67
CA GLN A 474 23.23 -18.62 -9.73
C GLN A 474 22.04 -19.57 -9.51
N GLU A 475 21.82 -19.97 -8.26
CA GLU A 475 20.70 -20.83 -7.88
C GLU A 475 19.35 -20.13 -8.08
N GLU A 476 19.23 -18.89 -7.58
CA GLU A 476 18.00 -18.10 -7.77
C GLU A 476 17.71 -17.84 -9.25
N THR A 477 18.72 -17.50 -10.03
CA THR A 477 18.57 -17.24 -11.46
C THR A 477 18.07 -18.49 -12.19
N ALA A 478 18.66 -19.64 -11.93
CA ALA A 478 18.23 -20.91 -12.52
C ALA A 478 16.79 -21.26 -12.11
N PHE A 479 16.46 -21.13 -10.85
CA PHE A 479 15.12 -21.43 -10.34
C PHE A 479 14.07 -20.48 -10.92
N TYR A 480 14.29 -19.16 -10.85
CA TYR A 480 13.35 -18.16 -11.32
C TYR A 480 13.03 -18.35 -12.81
N ASN A 481 14.05 -18.52 -13.64
CA ASN A 481 13.86 -18.73 -15.07
C ASN A 481 13.22 -20.10 -15.40
N SER A 482 13.37 -21.10 -14.54
CA SER A 482 12.67 -22.37 -14.68
C SER A 482 11.15 -22.24 -14.50
N PHE A 483 10.68 -21.18 -13.85
CA PHE A 483 9.27 -20.86 -13.69
C PHE A 483 8.80 -19.81 -14.70
N TYR A 484 9.52 -18.69 -14.84
CA TYR A 484 9.04 -17.49 -15.53
C TYR A 484 9.80 -17.17 -16.82
N GLY A 485 10.83 -17.90 -17.15
CA GLY A 485 11.53 -17.77 -18.43
C GLY A 485 10.68 -18.25 -19.60
N PRO A 486 11.13 -18.04 -20.86
CA PRO A 486 10.35 -18.40 -22.05
C PRO A 486 10.04 -19.89 -22.15
N ASN A 487 10.85 -20.76 -21.55
CA ASN A 487 10.67 -22.20 -21.47
C ASN A 487 10.27 -22.65 -20.06
N GLY A 488 9.83 -21.75 -19.20
CA GLY A 488 9.47 -22.02 -17.83
C GLY A 488 8.10 -22.66 -17.67
N ARG A 489 7.79 -23.09 -16.44
CA ARG A 489 6.51 -23.69 -16.09
C ARG A 489 5.33 -22.72 -16.29
N PHE A 490 5.54 -21.43 -16.00
CA PHE A 490 4.58 -20.35 -16.19
C PHE A 490 5.24 -19.23 -17.00
N PRO A 491 5.44 -19.41 -18.31
CA PRO A 491 6.19 -18.46 -19.12
C PRO A 491 5.63 -17.05 -19.03
N TYR A 492 6.46 -16.10 -18.65
CA TYR A 492 6.11 -14.69 -18.50
C TYR A 492 7.07 -13.78 -19.28
N TRP A 493 8.37 -14.02 -19.16
CA TRP A 493 9.40 -13.21 -19.81
C TRP A 493 9.74 -13.73 -21.19
N PRO A 494 9.96 -12.85 -22.18
CA PRO A 494 10.35 -13.26 -23.54
C PRO A 494 11.79 -13.83 -23.60
N THR A 495 12.62 -13.52 -22.60
CA THR A 495 14.00 -14.02 -22.47
C THR A 495 14.26 -14.40 -21.02
N ASN A 496 15.26 -15.25 -20.77
CA ASN A 496 15.73 -15.49 -19.41
C ASN A 496 16.31 -14.20 -18.83
N LEU A 497 16.02 -13.94 -17.56
CA LEU A 497 16.54 -12.79 -16.84
C LEU A 497 17.89 -13.11 -16.19
N THR A 498 18.74 -12.10 -16.08
CA THR A 498 19.92 -12.14 -15.21
C THR A 498 19.50 -11.97 -13.75
N TYR A 499 20.40 -12.29 -12.83
CA TYR A 499 20.17 -12.08 -11.40
C TYR A 499 19.83 -10.60 -11.10
N GLU A 500 20.56 -9.68 -11.66
CA GLU A 500 20.34 -8.24 -11.46
C GLU A 500 18.97 -7.81 -11.96
N GLN A 501 18.51 -8.34 -13.09
CA GLN A 501 17.17 -8.09 -13.63
C GLN A 501 16.08 -8.67 -12.72
N ILE A 502 16.30 -9.87 -12.16
CA ILE A 502 15.36 -10.50 -11.22
C ILE A 502 15.20 -9.64 -9.96
N ILE A 503 16.31 -9.24 -9.36
CA ILE A 503 16.30 -8.41 -8.15
C ILE A 503 15.65 -7.05 -8.43
N ASP A 504 15.96 -6.43 -9.54
CA ASP A 504 15.37 -5.15 -9.94
C ASP A 504 13.85 -5.25 -10.09
N TYR A 505 13.36 -6.27 -10.78
CA TYR A 505 11.93 -6.49 -10.97
C TYR A 505 11.22 -6.82 -9.66
N GLU A 506 11.75 -7.75 -8.87
CA GLU A 506 11.13 -8.16 -7.60
C GLU A 506 11.16 -7.04 -6.55
N ALA A 507 12.21 -6.23 -6.53
CA ALA A 507 12.26 -5.02 -5.72
C ALA A 507 11.22 -3.99 -6.17
N GLY A 508 10.96 -3.90 -7.48
CA GLY A 508 9.89 -3.06 -8.04
C GLY A 508 8.49 -3.50 -7.60
N VAL A 509 8.24 -4.81 -7.52
CA VAL A 509 6.99 -5.35 -6.96
C VAL A 509 6.82 -4.91 -5.50
N ALA A 510 7.87 -5.03 -4.70
CA ALA A 510 7.86 -4.60 -3.31
C ALA A 510 7.65 -3.09 -3.18
N LEU A 511 8.24 -2.28 -4.04
CA LEU A 511 8.00 -0.83 -4.08
C LEU A 511 6.52 -0.52 -4.34
N GLY A 512 5.88 -1.26 -5.23
CA GLY A 512 4.44 -1.14 -5.47
C GLY A 512 3.61 -1.42 -4.21
N HIS A 513 3.97 -2.46 -3.44
CA HIS A 513 3.34 -2.74 -2.14
C HIS A 513 3.53 -1.58 -1.16
N VAL A 514 4.76 -1.10 -1.02
CA VAL A 514 5.10 0.04 -0.13
C VAL A 514 4.30 1.28 -0.53
N SER A 515 4.30 1.63 -1.81
CA SER A 515 3.60 2.81 -2.33
C SER A 515 2.08 2.72 -2.14
N SER A 516 1.52 1.53 -2.14
CA SER A 516 0.08 1.31 -1.91
C SER A 516 -0.34 1.46 -0.45
N GLY A 517 0.61 1.62 0.49
CA GLY A 517 0.34 1.62 1.92
C GLY A 517 0.16 0.23 2.52
N ALA A 518 0.41 -0.84 1.76
CA ALA A 518 0.34 -2.22 2.25
C ALA A 518 1.33 -2.44 3.39
N ILE A 519 0.94 -3.31 4.33
CA ILE A 519 1.75 -3.64 5.50
C ILE A 519 2.32 -5.06 5.40
N TYR A 520 2.43 -5.58 4.19
CA TYR A 520 2.90 -6.96 3.98
C TYR A 520 4.24 -7.20 4.66
N SER A 521 4.34 -8.31 5.41
CA SER A 521 5.65 -8.90 5.63
C SER A 521 6.08 -9.58 4.34
N HIS A 522 7.30 -9.29 3.89
CA HIS A 522 7.89 -9.94 2.74
C HIS A 522 8.73 -11.11 3.24
N THR A 523 8.36 -12.32 2.88
CA THR A 523 8.92 -13.54 3.44
C THR A 523 10.06 -14.09 2.61
N PHE A 524 11.17 -14.32 3.32
CA PHE A 524 12.37 -15.03 2.88
C PHE A 524 12.62 -16.22 3.81
N HIS A 525 13.64 -17.00 3.51
CA HIS A 525 13.98 -18.20 4.26
C HIS A 525 15.48 -18.28 4.53
N ILE A 526 15.89 -19.22 5.34
CA ILE A 526 17.27 -19.35 5.79
C ILE A 526 18.29 -19.48 4.65
N GLY A 527 17.94 -20.12 3.55
CA GLY A 527 18.83 -20.21 2.39
C GLY A 527 19.24 -18.84 1.85
N ASN A 528 18.34 -17.87 1.93
CA ASN A 528 18.52 -16.53 1.38
C ASN A 528 19.43 -15.63 2.23
N VAL A 529 19.85 -16.09 3.40
CA VAL A 529 20.77 -15.34 4.29
C VAL A 529 22.20 -15.81 4.24
N ARG A 530 22.50 -16.81 3.40
CA ARG A 530 23.88 -17.27 3.20
C ARG A 530 24.76 -16.11 2.72
N ASP A 531 25.93 -15.95 3.34
CA ASP A 531 27.01 -15.16 2.76
C ASP A 531 27.53 -15.90 1.52
N TYR A 532 27.11 -15.47 0.34
CA TYR A 532 27.54 -16.11 -0.91
C TYR A 532 28.86 -15.56 -1.45
N GLY A 533 29.41 -14.55 -0.79
CA GLY A 533 30.68 -13.93 -1.14
C GLY A 533 30.72 -12.47 -0.71
N ALA A 534 31.83 -12.04 -0.09
CA ALA A 534 32.07 -10.68 0.36
C ALA A 534 30.95 -10.11 1.26
N GLY A 535 30.33 -10.94 2.05
CA GLY A 535 29.23 -10.60 2.95
C GLY A 535 27.88 -10.41 2.28
N LYS A 536 27.75 -10.61 0.98
CA LYS A 536 26.49 -10.44 0.25
C LYS A 536 25.53 -11.60 0.48
N THR A 537 24.24 -11.29 0.55
CA THR A 537 23.16 -12.27 0.66
C THR A 537 22.06 -11.93 -0.35
N LEU A 538 21.28 -12.92 -0.77
CA LEU A 538 20.12 -12.70 -1.64
C LEU A 538 19.11 -11.75 -0.96
N LEU A 539 18.85 -11.98 0.32
CA LEU A 539 17.94 -11.17 1.12
C LEU A 539 18.35 -9.70 1.14
N THR A 540 19.60 -9.41 1.48
CA THR A 540 20.07 -8.03 1.63
C THR A 540 20.27 -7.33 0.30
N ASP A 541 20.56 -8.05 -0.77
CA ASP A 541 20.55 -7.51 -2.14
C ASP A 541 19.17 -6.99 -2.50
N TRP A 542 18.12 -7.77 -2.21
CA TRP A 542 16.74 -7.37 -2.44
C TRP A 542 16.33 -6.17 -1.56
N ILE A 543 16.65 -6.20 -0.27
CA ILE A 543 16.32 -5.09 0.65
C ILE A 543 16.98 -3.79 0.18
N ASP A 544 18.26 -3.85 -0.15
CA ASP A 544 19.00 -2.67 -0.65
C ASP A 544 18.37 -2.10 -1.91
N ALA A 545 17.96 -2.95 -2.84
CA ALA A 545 17.28 -2.54 -4.06
C ALA A 545 15.92 -1.88 -3.78
N VAL A 546 15.12 -2.41 -2.84
CA VAL A 546 13.83 -1.81 -2.44
C VAL A 546 14.04 -0.44 -1.80
N MET A 547 14.97 -0.35 -0.85
CA MET A 547 15.28 0.91 -0.16
C MET A 547 15.81 1.96 -1.12
N THR A 548 16.67 1.58 -2.06
CA THR A 548 17.21 2.47 -3.09
C THR A 548 16.11 3.01 -4.00
N LYS A 549 15.19 2.15 -4.45
CA LYS A 549 14.02 2.57 -5.24
C LYS A 549 13.09 3.49 -4.47
N TYR A 550 12.85 3.20 -3.20
CA TYR A 550 12.04 4.03 -2.32
C TYR A 550 12.63 5.44 -2.18
N GLU A 551 13.91 5.53 -1.87
CA GLU A 551 14.62 6.80 -1.68
C GLU A 551 14.75 7.62 -2.95
N ALA A 552 14.66 7.01 -4.12
CA ALA A 552 14.65 7.74 -5.39
C ALA A 552 13.41 8.63 -5.52
N PHE A 553 12.31 8.30 -4.85
CA PHE A 553 11.03 8.98 -4.99
C PHE A 553 10.56 9.69 -3.71
N TYR A 554 10.64 9.04 -2.55
CA TYR A 554 9.98 9.49 -1.33
C TYR A 554 10.90 10.24 -0.39
N SER A 555 10.36 11.30 0.25
CA SER A 555 11.03 12.04 1.32
C SER A 555 10.61 11.59 2.72
N VAL A 556 9.50 10.86 2.83
CA VAL A 556 8.95 10.41 4.11
C VAL A 556 9.60 9.12 4.59
N PRO A 557 9.61 8.83 5.90
CA PRO A 557 10.22 7.63 6.43
C PRO A 557 9.60 6.35 5.87
N LEU A 558 10.46 5.34 5.64
CA LEU A 558 10.06 3.97 5.38
C LEU A 558 9.95 3.26 6.73
N LEU A 559 8.72 3.04 7.20
CA LEU A 559 8.45 2.54 8.53
C LEU A 559 8.75 1.04 8.63
N ASN A 560 9.29 0.64 9.77
CA ASN A 560 9.51 -0.75 10.13
C ASN A 560 9.15 -0.91 11.62
N GLN A 561 8.15 -1.73 11.90
CA GLN A 561 7.62 -1.92 13.25
C GLN A 561 7.64 -3.40 13.62
N ASP A 562 7.63 -3.71 14.92
CA ASP A 562 7.45 -5.07 15.38
C ASP A 562 6.04 -5.59 15.05
N TRP A 563 5.90 -6.90 14.99
CA TRP A 563 4.63 -7.51 14.60
C TRP A 563 3.47 -7.20 15.56
N PRO A 564 3.64 -7.13 16.89
CA PRO A 564 2.54 -6.69 17.76
C PRO A 564 2.03 -5.30 17.43
N THR A 565 2.93 -4.34 17.18
CA THR A 565 2.57 -2.97 16.78
C THR A 565 1.91 -2.95 15.42
N LEU A 566 2.49 -3.65 14.45
CA LEU A 566 1.96 -3.73 13.08
C LEU A 566 0.57 -4.39 13.05
N ALA A 567 0.40 -5.49 13.79
CA ALA A 567 -0.88 -6.17 13.90
C ALA A 567 -1.95 -5.31 14.57
N ALA A 568 -1.59 -4.56 15.62
CA ALA A 568 -2.48 -3.57 16.23
C ALA A 568 -2.88 -2.48 15.23
N TYR A 569 -1.94 -2.03 14.39
CA TYR A 569 -2.23 -1.09 13.30
C TYR A 569 -3.24 -1.67 12.31
N THR A 570 -3.11 -2.94 11.91
CA THR A 570 -4.10 -3.58 11.03
C THR A 570 -5.50 -3.62 11.66
N SER A 571 -5.58 -3.84 12.97
CA SER A 571 -6.84 -3.82 13.71
C SER A 571 -7.45 -2.42 13.72
N THR A 572 -6.66 -1.38 13.91
CA THR A 572 -7.10 0.02 13.83
C THR A 572 -7.61 0.33 12.42
N ARG A 573 -6.91 -0.09 11.38
CA ARG A 573 -7.35 0.08 10.00
C ARG A 573 -8.65 -0.67 9.71
N THR A 574 -8.79 -1.90 10.18
CA THR A 574 -10.02 -2.68 10.05
C THR A 574 -11.20 -1.96 10.70
N ALA A 575 -11.02 -1.42 11.90
CA ALA A 575 -12.04 -0.61 12.60
C ALA A 575 -12.37 0.67 11.83
N HIS A 576 -11.36 1.34 11.26
CA HIS A 576 -11.56 2.53 10.43
C HIS A 576 -12.45 2.22 9.21
N PHE A 577 -12.17 1.16 8.48
CA PHE A 577 -12.98 0.75 7.32
C PHE A 577 -14.41 0.37 7.74
N ALA A 578 -14.60 -0.24 8.90
CA ALA A 578 -15.93 -0.50 9.44
C ALA A 578 -16.70 0.80 9.70
N GLN A 579 -16.04 1.84 10.19
CA GLN A 579 -16.64 3.16 10.38
C GLN A 579 -17.06 3.81 9.06
N LEU A 580 -16.27 3.65 7.99
CA LEU A 580 -16.67 4.12 6.66
C LEU A 580 -17.99 3.46 6.22
N GLY A 581 -18.12 2.15 6.41
CA GLY A 581 -19.35 1.41 6.12
C GLY A 581 -20.52 1.77 7.02
N ALA A 582 -20.27 2.17 8.26
CA ALA A 582 -21.30 2.59 9.21
C ALA A 582 -21.82 4.02 9.00
N GLY A 583 -21.11 4.81 8.18
CA GLY A 583 -21.52 6.17 7.86
C GLY A 583 -20.96 7.25 8.79
N VAL A 584 -19.71 7.08 9.25
CA VAL A 584 -19.01 8.14 9.99
C VAL A 584 -19.02 9.45 9.18
N ASP A 585 -19.29 10.55 9.84
CA ASP A 585 -19.51 11.86 9.22
C ASP A 585 -18.64 12.94 9.89
N PRO A 586 -17.45 13.21 9.39
CA PRO A 586 -16.65 14.35 9.80
C PRO A 586 -17.03 15.58 9.00
N VAL A 587 -17.26 16.70 9.68
CA VAL A 587 -17.62 17.99 9.07
C VAL A 587 -16.62 19.05 9.51
N TYR A 588 -15.97 19.64 8.52
CA TYR A 588 -15.07 20.78 8.71
C TYR A 588 -15.84 22.09 8.64
N ASP A 589 -15.62 22.94 9.63
CA ASP A 589 -16.16 24.30 9.67
C ASP A 589 -14.99 25.30 9.55
N ARG A 590 -14.86 25.95 8.40
CA ARG A 590 -13.77 26.88 8.15
C ARG A 590 -13.87 28.15 8.99
N SER A 591 -15.07 28.50 9.49
CA SER A 591 -15.25 29.68 10.34
C SER A 591 -14.68 29.49 11.74
N THR A 592 -14.66 28.26 12.23
CA THR A 592 -14.13 27.89 13.56
C THR A 592 -12.75 27.20 13.48
N GLY A 593 -12.40 26.64 12.34
CA GLY A 593 -11.21 25.81 12.18
C GLY A 593 -11.36 24.42 12.84
N ASN A 594 -12.56 23.94 13.11
CA ASN A 594 -12.83 22.68 13.78
C ASN A 594 -13.36 21.63 12.81
N ILE A 595 -13.08 20.37 13.12
CA ILE A 595 -13.73 19.20 12.52
C ILE A 595 -14.56 18.53 13.60
N THR A 596 -15.86 18.41 13.37
CA THR A 596 -16.79 17.70 14.25
C THR A 596 -17.15 16.36 13.65
N VAL A 597 -16.94 15.27 14.39
CA VAL A 597 -17.10 13.91 13.93
C VAL A 597 -18.22 13.23 14.66
N THR A 598 -19.17 12.66 13.94
CA THR A 598 -20.26 11.84 14.45
C THR A 598 -20.30 10.51 13.71
N SER A 599 -20.75 9.45 14.36
CA SER A 599 -21.01 8.16 13.72
C SER A 599 -22.20 7.47 14.37
N PRO A 600 -23.06 6.77 13.60
CA PRO A 600 -24.13 5.98 14.17
C PRO A 600 -23.63 4.74 14.93
N ALA A 601 -22.37 4.34 14.74
CA ALA A 601 -21.76 3.19 15.42
C ALA A 601 -20.54 3.63 16.25
N ALA A 602 -20.36 3.02 17.42
CA ALA A 602 -19.13 3.15 18.19
C ALA A 602 -17.96 2.49 17.44
N GLY A 603 -16.77 3.03 17.58
CA GLY A 603 -15.55 2.48 16.98
C GLY A 603 -14.44 3.49 16.84
N THR A 604 -13.38 3.10 16.13
CA THR A 604 -12.20 3.92 15.94
C THR A 604 -12.12 4.41 14.49
N VAL A 605 -11.76 5.68 14.31
CA VAL A 605 -11.56 6.29 12.99
C VAL A 605 -10.26 7.09 12.97
N GLN A 606 -9.62 7.14 11.80
CA GLN A 606 -8.43 7.96 11.54
C GLN A 606 -8.81 9.13 10.66
N ILE A 607 -8.30 10.31 10.98
CA ILE A 607 -8.55 11.54 10.22
C ILE A 607 -7.22 12.24 9.98
N SER A 608 -6.85 12.42 8.71
CA SER A 608 -5.73 13.25 8.32
C SER A 608 -6.15 14.71 8.23
N GLY A 609 -5.21 15.63 8.52
CA GLY A 609 -5.50 17.06 8.60
C GLY A 609 -6.26 17.45 9.86
N ALA A 610 -6.14 16.67 10.93
CA ALA A 610 -6.82 16.87 12.20
C ALA A 610 -5.82 16.73 13.36
N GLN A 611 -5.89 17.66 14.31
CA GLN A 611 -5.07 17.70 15.51
C GLN A 611 -5.96 17.51 16.72
N GLY A 612 -5.74 16.43 17.46
CA GLY A 612 -6.43 16.08 18.70
C GLY A 612 -5.54 15.25 19.59
N THR A 613 -6.10 14.70 20.67
CA THR A 613 -5.37 13.76 21.55
C THR A 613 -4.97 12.52 20.74
N GLY A 614 -3.71 12.13 20.83
CA GLY A 614 -3.17 10.99 20.07
C GLY A 614 -2.83 11.31 18.62
N ALA A 615 -2.70 12.59 18.26
CA ALA A 615 -2.23 12.99 16.93
C ALA A 615 -0.78 12.53 16.70
N SER A 616 -0.51 12.12 15.47
CA SER A 616 0.83 11.78 15.00
C SER A 616 1.12 12.45 13.67
N THR A 617 2.40 12.64 13.38
CA THR A 617 2.85 13.23 12.11
C THR A 617 3.56 12.19 11.25
N TYR A 618 3.37 12.27 9.95
CA TYR A 618 4.09 11.50 8.95
C TYR A 618 4.41 12.41 7.77
N GLY A 619 5.68 12.81 7.64
CA GLY A 619 6.03 13.93 6.78
C GLY A 619 5.34 15.19 7.29
N THR A 620 4.59 15.85 6.42
CA THR A 620 3.79 17.04 6.77
C THR A 620 2.33 16.73 7.11
N ASP A 621 1.93 15.45 7.02
CA ASP A 621 0.59 15.02 7.38
C ASP A 621 0.44 14.88 8.89
N VAL A 622 -0.67 15.37 9.42
CA VAL A 622 -1.07 15.20 10.81
C VAL A 622 -2.31 14.30 10.83
N THR A 623 -2.23 13.18 11.53
CA THR A 623 -3.35 12.23 11.64
C THR A 623 -3.74 12.06 13.10
N THR A 624 -5.03 12.15 13.38
CA THR A 624 -5.59 11.85 14.70
C THR A 624 -6.43 10.58 14.62
N THR A 625 -6.21 9.67 15.55
CA THR A 625 -7.03 8.46 15.73
C THR A 625 -8.02 8.72 16.85
N LEU A 626 -9.33 8.64 16.52
CA LEU A 626 -10.42 8.96 17.44
C LEU A 626 -11.19 7.70 17.84
N ALA A 627 -11.46 7.57 19.12
CA ALA A 627 -12.46 6.64 19.64
C ALA A 627 -13.83 7.34 19.66
N LEU A 628 -14.81 6.77 18.96
CA LEU A 628 -16.15 7.33 18.85
C LEU A 628 -17.15 6.48 19.65
N ALA A 629 -18.01 7.15 20.40
CA ALA A 629 -19.24 6.56 20.90
C ALA A 629 -20.37 6.80 19.89
N ALA A 630 -21.33 5.88 19.83
CA ALA A 630 -22.45 6.00 18.90
C ALA A 630 -23.22 7.31 19.10
N ASN A 631 -23.50 8.02 18.01
CA ASN A 631 -24.28 9.26 17.97
C ASN A 631 -23.77 10.37 18.92
N THR A 632 -22.48 10.37 19.23
CA THR A 632 -21.83 11.34 20.12
C THR A 632 -20.78 12.11 19.37
N ALA A 633 -20.90 13.43 19.29
CA ALA A 633 -19.97 14.29 18.57
C ALA A 633 -18.63 14.40 19.30
N VAL A 634 -17.55 14.32 18.53
CA VAL A 634 -16.18 14.63 18.97
C VAL A 634 -15.63 15.73 18.09
N THR A 635 -15.02 16.74 18.69
CA THR A 635 -14.45 17.88 17.96
C THR A 635 -12.92 17.86 18.05
N VAL A 636 -12.26 18.04 16.93
CA VAL A 636 -10.82 18.19 16.80
C VAL A 636 -10.50 19.44 16.00
N THR A 637 -9.26 19.93 16.12
CA THR A 637 -8.81 21.10 15.36
C THR A 637 -8.35 20.69 13.97
N ALA A 638 -8.85 21.38 12.95
CA ALA A 638 -8.37 21.19 11.58
C ALA A 638 -6.95 21.74 11.41
N VAL A 639 -6.15 21.02 10.63
CA VAL A 639 -4.79 21.42 10.22
C VAL A 639 -4.73 21.34 8.69
N PRO A 640 -5.34 22.30 7.97
CA PRO A 640 -5.32 22.26 6.51
C PRO A 640 -3.90 22.36 5.97
N HIS A 641 -3.61 21.56 4.96
CA HIS A 641 -2.39 21.66 4.16
C HIS A 641 -2.69 22.50 2.92
N LEU A 642 -2.16 23.69 2.87
CA LEU A 642 -2.49 24.72 1.87
C LEU A 642 -1.56 24.71 0.66
#